data_4e224c5edc67826e71193bf5de73a0d6
#
_entry.id   4e224c5edc67826e71193bf5de73a0d6
#
_cell.length_a   1.000
_cell.length_b   1.000
_cell.length_c   1.000
_cell.angle_alpha   90.00
_cell.angle_beta   90.00
_cell.angle_gamma   90.00
#
_symmetry.space_group_name_H-M   'P 1'
#
loop_
_entity.id
_entity.type
_entity.pdbx_description
1 polymer ?
#
loop_
_entity_poly.entity_id
_entity_poly.type
_entity_poly.pdbx_seq_one_letter_code
_entity_poly.pdbx_strand_id
1 'polypeptide(L)'
;MVLTTKFSLLVAVSMALSLVQAEPIPILKERGSKGPSLNNKVTCKTPQCITAAKEILDDMNPKADPCQDFSQFACGGFYEKRTIAADEGAFNYFQVLYDKNNDAIREIVDRSLGKQPTPSKTDPDPAAAHANLQKLQDLYASCMDESTILSAGRKPLLDQISSILSAFSSNATGGVVDKTVLAKTLAQLSNQGMSGFVGLEVGPDPTDPLINSLALGEGGLGLPAKEYYQDAKTVKLYESTIGQMFQVVFGEEDVATKNQTLTEADVKQEWKDIAKAVVGFETHLASIGTDMVDLYDPIKSNNPRTVDQISAEIPSIDWPAFISGILPAGVKNTRPIIVSSPEYLTGLETLLNSTNPQTLRNYITWLVISNNGPNLGTPYRQPLHILSSTLSGVSPDTVTPRWKHCVSIINNNLGDMAGHYYIQTAFPGTSLTSTVSIIDSILASYKKTFPTLTWLDKSTLSGAVEKLKAMVKLMGYSTNSPDVSSSTSLQAYYSTLPVSRTNYYANQLQYSIWSTRESTGMLNKPVNRKKLPDPPQTVNAFYNPSTNQIVFPAGILQRPFFDVESPEYVNYGGFGVVAGHEITHGFDNMGHHYDSIGRIHNWWTNKTEKAFAEKAQCFIDQYGNFTIKGPNGEDHNVNGQQTLGENIADNGGLKQSFHAWQTRLQSDPSGKKYKNFKLPGLERYTPSQLFFISYARVWCSKERPEYLVNRIRSDSHSPAKWRINGVVQNSPEFASAFQCKVGSAMNPEKKCEVW
;
A
#
# COMPACT_ATOMS: atom_id res chain seq x y z
N MET A 1 40.89 -4.25 27.20
CA MET A 1 41.62 -5.46 27.58
C MET A 1 41.02 -6.60 26.79
N VAL A 2 41.52 -6.88 25.59
CA VAL A 2 42.39 -8.01 25.21
C VAL A 2 41.59 -9.33 25.28
N LEU A 3 41.34 -10.11 24.21
CA LEU A 3 42.21 -10.68 23.18
C LEU A 3 41.40 -11.30 22.01
N THR A 4 41.90 -11.10 20.84
CA THR A 4 41.90 -11.86 19.60
C THR A 4 41.97 -13.39 19.72
N THR A 5 41.34 -14.11 18.76
CA THR A 5 42.07 -15.16 18.00
C THR A 5 41.37 -15.50 16.67
N LYS A 6 42.15 -15.46 15.61
CA LYS A 6 41.91 -15.96 14.25
C LYS A 6 41.93 -17.50 14.22
N PHE A 7 41.13 -18.11 13.35
CA PHE A 7 41.52 -19.36 12.71
C PHE A 7 41.07 -19.37 11.24
N SER A 8 42.09 -19.34 10.37
CA SER A 8 41.94 -19.64 8.94
C SER A 8 42.12 -21.16 8.77
N LEU A 9 41.27 -21.77 7.96
CA LEU A 9 41.57 -23.06 7.37
C LEU A 9 41.24 -23.03 5.86
N LEU A 10 42.28 -22.97 5.06
CA LEU A 10 42.26 -23.32 3.64
C LEU A 10 42.09 -24.84 3.50
N VAL A 11 41.16 -25.28 2.68
CA VAL A 11 41.20 -26.60 2.05
C VAL A 11 41.02 -26.40 0.55
N ALA A 12 42.12 -26.63 -0.17
CA ALA A 12 42.14 -26.78 -1.60
C ALA A 12 41.65 -28.19 -1.96
N VAL A 13 40.62 -28.27 -2.84
CA VAL A 13 40.28 -29.53 -3.52
C VAL A 13 40.27 -29.26 -5.01
N SER A 14 41.11 -30.04 -5.68
CA SER A 14 41.44 -30.08 -7.08
C SER A 14 40.24 -30.32 -7.99
N MET A 15 40.23 -29.59 -9.10
CA MET A 15 39.35 -29.82 -10.26
C MET A 15 39.66 -31.17 -10.96
N ALA A 16 38.62 -31.95 -11.18
CA ALA A 16 38.58 -32.92 -12.27
C ALA A 16 37.54 -32.46 -13.27
N LEU A 17 37.98 -31.93 -14.43
CA LEU A 17 37.14 -31.68 -15.59
C LEU A 17 36.72 -33.04 -16.18
N SER A 18 35.42 -33.30 -16.14
CA SER A 18 34.77 -34.26 -17.03
C SER A 18 33.95 -33.48 -18.07
N LEU A 19 34.47 -33.43 -19.26
CA LEU A 19 33.73 -33.00 -20.45
C LEU A 19 32.59 -34.00 -20.73
N VAL A 20 31.35 -33.65 -20.41
CA VAL A 20 30.17 -34.32 -20.92
C VAL A 20 29.68 -33.50 -22.12
N GLN A 21 29.80 -34.10 -23.31
CA GLN A 21 29.19 -33.60 -24.52
C GLN A 21 27.67 -33.56 -24.35
N ALA A 22 27.07 -32.38 -24.49
CA ALA A 22 25.63 -32.22 -24.50
C ALA A 22 25.10 -32.65 -25.86
N GLU A 23 24.35 -33.74 -25.88
CA GLU A 23 23.50 -34.07 -27.03
C GLU A 23 22.35 -33.04 -27.15
N PRO A 24 21.93 -32.68 -28.37
CA PRO A 24 20.84 -31.73 -28.58
C PRO A 24 19.52 -32.31 -28.09
N ILE A 25 18.86 -31.60 -27.17
CA ILE A 25 17.52 -31.93 -26.68
C ILE A 25 16.53 -31.81 -27.85
N PRO A 26 15.73 -32.88 -28.14
CA PRO A 26 14.76 -32.80 -29.21
C PRO A 26 13.67 -31.77 -28.90
N ILE A 27 13.39 -30.92 -29.87
CA ILE A 27 12.25 -30.00 -29.88
C ILE A 27 10.98 -30.84 -29.69
N LEU A 28 10.35 -30.71 -28.54
CA LEU A 28 9.04 -31.31 -28.26
C LEU A 28 8.00 -30.66 -29.19
N LYS A 29 7.64 -31.37 -30.27
CA LYS A 29 6.43 -31.05 -31.03
C LYS A 29 5.25 -31.06 -30.06
N GLU A 30 4.47 -29.99 -30.09
CA GLU A 30 3.18 -29.87 -29.40
C GLU A 30 2.28 -31.10 -29.72
N ARG A 31 2.27 -32.04 -28.82
CA ARG A 31 1.13 -32.94 -28.65
C ARG A 31 0.20 -32.26 -27.66
N GLY A 32 -1.02 -31.95 -28.07
CA GLY A 32 -2.09 -31.51 -27.22
C GLY A 32 -2.15 -32.35 -25.94
N SER A 33 -1.46 -31.93 -24.91
CA SER A 33 -1.46 -32.62 -23.62
C SER A 33 -2.77 -32.32 -22.94
N LYS A 34 -3.66 -33.29 -22.84
CA LYS A 34 -4.68 -33.29 -21.80
C LYS A 34 -3.93 -33.08 -20.49
N GLY A 35 -4.20 -31.93 -19.82
CA GLY A 35 -3.58 -31.61 -18.53
C GLY A 35 -3.68 -32.80 -17.57
N PRO A 36 -2.76 -32.97 -16.62
CA PRO A 36 -2.73 -34.11 -15.72
C PRO A 36 -4.09 -34.28 -15.05
N SER A 37 -4.80 -35.37 -15.36
CA SER A 37 -6.03 -35.69 -14.69
C SER A 37 -5.69 -36.25 -13.32
N LEU A 38 -6.20 -35.62 -12.26
CA LEU A 38 -6.16 -36.21 -10.92
C LEU A 38 -6.88 -37.55 -10.97
N ASN A 39 -6.17 -38.64 -10.71
CA ASN A 39 -6.78 -39.95 -10.46
C ASN A 39 -7.53 -40.00 -9.12
N ASN A 40 -7.60 -38.86 -8.39
CA ASN A 40 -8.24 -38.82 -7.09
C ASN A 40 -9.75 -38.59 -7.24
N LYS A 41 -10.52 -39.62 -6.92
CA LYS A 41 -11.99 -39.60 -6.85
C LYS A 41 -12.50 -39.10 -5.49
N VAL A 42 -11.63 -38.77 -4.56
CA VAL A 42 -11.99 -38.39 -3.19
C VAL A 42 -12.49 -36.98 -3.14
N THR A 43 -13.74 -36.79 -2.70
CA THR A 43 -14.29 -35.45 -2.38
C THR A 43 -13.96 -35.12 -0.93
N CYS A 44 -13.44 -33.92 -0.71
CA CYS A 44 -13.16 -33.39 0.63
C CYS A 44 -14.46 -33.17 1.40
N LYS A 45 -14.53 -33.71 2.62
CA LYS A 45 -15.72 -33.59 3.49
C LYS A 45 -15.48 -32.80 4.77
N THR A 46 -14.32 -32.11 4.87
CA THR A 46 -14.05 -31.23 6.04
C THR A 46 -14.98 -30.03 6.02
N PRO A 47 -15.30 -29.45 7.18
CA PRO A 47 -16.09 -28.20 7.24
C PRO A 47 -15.48 -27.08 6.40
N GLN A 48 -14.15 -26.98 6.36
CA GLN A 48 -13.41 -25.99 5.59
C GLN A 48 -13.60 -26.15 4.08
N CYS A 49 -13.52 -27.40 3.57
CA CYS A 49 -13.80 -27.67 2.16
C CYS A 49 -15.26 -27.41 1.78
N ILE A 50 -16.20 -27.75 2.66
CA ILE A 50 -17.64 -27.50 2.43
C ILE A 50 -17.87 -25.97 2.37
N THR A 51 -17.27 -25.22 3.29
CA THR A 51 -17.36 -23.75 3.31
C THR A 51 -16.73 -23.14 2.05
N ALA A 52 -15.50 -23.54 1.68
CA ALA A 52 -14.84 -23.06 0.47
C ALA A 52 -15.65 -23.35 -0.79
N ALA A 53 -16.22 -24.55 -0.90
CA ALA A 53 -17.07 -24.91 -2.03
C ALA A 53 -18.34 -24.07 -2.11
N LYS A 54 -19.00 -23.84 -0.97
CA LYS A 54 -20.18 -22.97 -0.90
C LYS A 54 -19.86 -21.54 -1.31
N GLU A 55 -18.77 -20.96 -0.78
CA GLU A 55 -18.34 -19.62 -1.12
C GLU A 55 -18.04 -19.48 -2.62
N ILE A 56 -17.35 -20.45 -3.22
CA ILE A 56 -17.07 -20.48 -4.67
C ILE A 56 -18.38 -20.52 -5.47
N LEU A 57 -19.30 -21.40 -5.10
CA LEU A 57 -20.61 -21.52 -5.77
C LEU A 57 -21.47 -20.26 -5.62
N ASP A 58 -21.39 -19.61 -4.47
CA ASP A 58 -22.14 -18.37 -4.20
C ASP A 58 -21.62 -17.19 -5.02
N ASP A 59 -20.32 -17.15 -5.31
CA ASP A 59 -19.69 -16.07 -6.07
C ASP A 59 -19.84 -16.23 -7.59
N MET A 60 -19.94 -17.46 -8.07
CA MET A 60 -20.00 -17.76 -9.50
C MET A 60 -21.35 -17.45 -10.15
N ASN A 61 -21.29 -17.13 -11.45
CA ASN A 61 -22.42 -17.22 -12.38
C ASN A 61 -22.13 -18.30 -13.43
N PRO A 62 -22.51 -19.55 -13.19
CA PRO A 62 -22.22 -20.67 -14.11
C PRO A 62 -22.97 -20.61 -15.45
N LYS A 63 -23.85 -19.61 -15.65
CA LYS A 63 -24.54 -19.36 -16.93
C LYS A 63 -23.73 -18.47 -17.87
N ALA A 64 -22.77 -17.70 -17.35
CA ALA A 64 -21.89 -16.91 -18.17
C ALA A 64 -20.86 -17.78 -18.89
N ASP A 65 -20.46 -17.37 -20.09
CA ASP A 65 -19.41 -18.06 -20.85
C ASP A 65 -18.03 -17.60 -20.36
N PRO A 66 -17.22 -18.49 -19.75
CA PRO A 66 -15.89 -18.14 -19.23
C PRO A 66 -14.93 -17.68 -20.34
N CYS A 67 -15.19 -18.01 -21.59
CA CYS A 67 -14.38 -17.61 -22.74
C CYS A 67 -14.74 -16.22 -23.30
N GLN A 68 -15.87 -15.63 -22.86
CA GLN A 68 -16.30 -14.29 -23.24
C GLN A 68 -16.07 -13.25 -22.11
N ASP A 69 -16.42 -13.61 -20.86
CA ASP A 69 -16.18 -12.75 -19.69
C ASP A 69 -15.94 -13.61 -18.45
N PHE A 70 -14.67 -13.84 -18.13
CA PHE A 70 -14.31 -14.69 -17.01
C PHE A 70 -14.62 -14.03 -15.65
N SER A 71 -14.52 -12.71 -15.58
CA SER A 71 -14.95 -11.97 -14.39
C SER A 71 -16.43 -12.19 -14.09
N GLN A 72 -17.29 -12.13 -15.11
CA GLN A 72 -18.72 -12.42 -14.95
C GLN A 72 -18.97 -13.89 -14.61
N PHE A 73 -18.20 -14.82 -15.16
CA PHE A 73 -18.33 -16.25 -14.82
C PHE A 73 -17.95 -16.53 -13.36
N ALA A 74 -16.82 -16.03 -12.91
CA ALA A 74 -16.29 -16.32 -11.57
C ALA A 74 -16.89 -15.47 -10.44
N CYS A 75 -17.30 -14.22 -10.75
CA CYS A 75 -17.78 -13.24 -9.78
C CYS A 75 -19.24 -12.79 -9.98
N GLY A 76 -19.96 -13.30 -11.00
CA GLY A 76 -21.30 -12.80 -11.34
C GLY A 76 -22.31 -12.96 -10.20
N GLY A 77 -22.24 -14.07 -9.44
CA GLY A 77 -23.05 -14.25 -8.25
C GLY A 77 -22.66 -13.31 -7.11
N PHE A 78 -21.37 -12.98 -6.98
CA PHE A 78 -20.87 -11.97 -6.05
C PHE A 78 -21.45 -10.59 -6.39
N TYR A 79 -21.41 -10.18 -7.66
CA TYR A 79 -21.94 -8.90 -8.11
C TYR A 79 -23.45 -8.77 -7.87
N GLU A 80 -24.19 -9.85 -8.06
CA GLU A 80 -25.64 -9.89 -7.87
C GLU A 80 -26.05 -9.84 -6.39
N LYS A 81 -25.38 -10.63 -5.55
CA LYS A 81 -25.80 -10.87 -4.16
C LYS A 81 -25.23 -9.87 -3.16
N ARG A 82 -24.11 -9.20 -3.49
CA ARG A 82 -23.46 -8.26 -2.55
C ARG A 82 -23.92 -6.84 -2.75
N THR A 83 -23.99 -6.11 -1.64
CA THR A 83 -24.36 -4.69 -1.60
C THR A 83 -23.18 -3.91 -1.03
N ILE A 84 -22.85 -2.79 -1.68
CA ILE A 84 -21.84 -1.85 -1.16
C ILE A 84 -22.48 -1.13 0.03
N ALA A 85 -21.79 -1.10 1.18
CA ALA A 85 -22.26 -0.36 2.34
C ALA A 85 -22.40 1.13 2.01
N ALA A 86 -23.30 1.81 2.71
CA ALA A 86 -23.58 3.22 2.41
C ALA A 86 -22.34 4.11 2.60
N ASP A 87 -21.47 3.76 3.54
CA ASP A 87 -20.23 4.46 3.89
C ASP A 87 -19.00 3.98 3.10
N GLU A 88 -19.19 3.14 2.07
CA GLU A 88 -18.09 2.56 1.29
C GLU A 88 -18.23 2.83 -0.21
N GLY A 89 -17.09 2.98 -0.92
CA GLY A 89 -17.03 3.14 -2.38
C GLY A 89 -17.07 1.81 -3.13
N ALA A 90 -16.70 0.71 -2.46
CA ALA A 90 -16.60 -0.63 -3.05
C ALA A 90 -16.91 -1.72 -2.02
N PHE A 91 -17.24 -2.93 -2.50
CA PHE A 91 -17.30 -4.15 -1.71
C PHE A 91 -16.47 -5.24 -2.41
N ASN A 92 -15.45 -5.75 -1.73
CA ASN A 92 -14.55 -6.79 -2.23
C ASN A 92 -14.00 -7.66 -1.09
N TYR A 93 -13.23 -8.69 -1.39
CA TYR A 93 -12.72 -9.61 -0.38
C TYR A 93 -11.62 -9.00 0.51
N PHE A 94 -10.88 -8.00 0.04
CA PHE A 94 -9.96 -7.24 0.90
C PHE A 94 -10.74 -6.49 1.97
N GLN A 95 -11.87 -5.84 1.59
CA GLN A 95 -12.75 -5.15 2.54
C GLN A 95 -13.38 -6.12 3.55
N VAL A 96 -13.86 -7.28 3.08
CA VAL A 96 -14.43 -8.32 3.99
C VAL A 96 -13.42 -8.76 5.05
N LEU A 97 -12.16 -8.96 4.65
CA LEU A 97 -11.10 -9.31 5.61
C LEU A 97 -10.71 -8.13 6.50
N TYR A 98 -10.65 -6.92 5.94
CA TYR A 98 -10.39 -5.71 6.71
C TYR A 98 -11.43 -5.52 7.81
N ASP A 99 -12.72 -5.64 7.49
CA ASP A 99 -13.80 -5.55 8.45
C ASP A 99 -13.71 -6.64 9.52
N LYS A 100 -13.47 -7.89 9.12
CA LYS A 100 -13.27 -9.01 10.04
C LYS A 100 -12.10 -8.77 10.99
N ASN A 101 -10.97 -8.26 10.49
CA ASN A 101 -9.80 -7.98 11.32
C ASN A 101 -10.08 -6.78 12.24
N ASN A 102 -10.81 -5.77 11.79
CA ASN A 102 -11.24 -4.64 12.62
C ASN A 102 -12.21 -5.06 13.71
N ASP A 103 -13.14 -5.99 13.45
CA ASP A 103 -14.00 -6.57 14.48
C ASP A 103 -13.17 -7.30 15.55
N ALA A 104 -12.15 -8.05 15.13
CA ALA A 104 -11.25 -8.71 16.10
C ALA A 104 -10.46 -7.68 16.94
N ILE A 105 -9.96 -6.60 16.34
CA ILE A 105 -9.31 -5.51 17.09
C ILE A 105 -10.31 -4.81 18.02
N ARG A 106 -11.54 -4.56 17.55
CA ARG A 106 -12.61 -4.01 18.40
C ARG A 106 -12.87 -4.87 19.63
N GLU A 107 -12.97 -6.19 19.47
CA GLU A 107 -13.17 -7.11 20.61
C GLU A 107 -12.03 -7.03 21.64
N ILE A 108 -10.80 -6.72 21.19
CA ILE A 108 -9.63 -6.53 22.06
C ILE A 108 -9.74 -5.23 22.87
N VAL A 109 -10.14 -4.12 22.24
CA VAL A 109 -10.02 -2.78 22.85
C VAL A 109 -11.31 -2.28 23.50
N ASP A 110 -12.48 -2.74 23.05
CA ASP A 110 -13.80 -2.28 23.53
C ASP A 110 -14.25 -3.05 24.76
N ARG A 111 -14.04 -2.46 25.93
CA ARG A 111 -14.42 -3.07 27.23
C ARG A 111 -15.92 -3.36 27.36
N SER A 112 -16.76 -2.64 26.64
CA SER A 112 -18.22 -2.80 26.72
C SER A 112 -18.69 -4.15 26.16
N LEU A 113 -17.90 -4.79 25.28
CA LEU A 113 -18.23 -6.08 24.69
C LEU A 113 -17.95 -7.27 25.60
N GLY A 114 -17.24 -7.07 26.73
CA GLY A 114 -16.95 -8.13 27.70
C GLY A 114 -16.10 -9.30 27.19
N LYS A 115 -15.44 -9.12 26.01
CA LYS A 115 -14.67 -10.14 25.32
C LYS A 115 -13.15 -9.92 25.34
N GLN A 116 -12.66 -9.12 26.30
CA GLN A 116 -11.25 -8.77 26.32
C GLN A 116 -10.37 -10.00 26.46
N PRO A 117 -9.23 -10.01 25.74
CA PRO A 117 -8.24 -11.04 25.99
C PRO A 117 -7.75 -10.90 27.43
N THR A 118 -7.83 -11.96 28.20
CA THR A 118 -6.99 -12.08 29.39
C THR A 118 -5.56 -12.22 28.88
N PRO A 119 -4.60 -11.41 29.38
CA PRO A 119 -3.18 -11.64 29.05
C PRO A 119 -2.90 -13.12 29.24
N SER A 120 -2.30 -13.74 28.22
CA SER A 120 -2.04 -15.17 28.25
C SER A 120 -1.27 -15.50 29.51
N LYS A 121 -1.70 -16.52 30.25
CA LYS A 121 -0.92 -17.03 31.41
C LYS A 121 0.47 -17.51 30.98
N THR A 122 0.68 -17.66 29.68
CA THR A 122 1.95 -18.03 29.04
C THR A 122 2.77 -16.83 28.56
N ASP A 123 2.25 -15.57 28.71
CA ASP A 123 3.05 -14.37 28.43
C ASP A 123 4.21 -14.30 29.43
N PRO A 124 5.45 -14.17 28.96
CA PRO A 124 6.63 -14.09 29.85
C PRO A 124 6.58 -12.90 30.81
N ASP A 125 5.85 -11.82 30.43
CA ASP A 125 5.67 -10.62 31.26
C ASP A 125 4.19 -10.16 31.25
N PRO A 126 3.37 -10.75 32.14
CA PRO A 126 1.95 -10.38 32.24
C PRO A 126 1.72 -8.90 32.64
N ALA A 127 2.67 -8.27 33.33
CA ALA A 127 2.56 -6.86 33.73
C ALA A 127 2.71 -5.94 32.47
N ALA A 128 3.70 -6.21 31.63
CA ALA A 128 3.87 -5.51 30.36
C ALA A 128 2.65 -5.73 29.43
N ALA A 129 2.15 -6.96 29.33
CA ALA A 129 0.95 -7.27 28.57
C ALA A 129 -0.27 -6.46 29.05
N HIS A 130 -0.48 -6.39 30.35
CA HIS A 130 -1.57 -5.61 30.92
C HIS A 130 -1.43 -4.10 30.64
N ALA A 131 -0.22 -3.55 30.80
CA ALA A 131 0.05 -2.14 30.52
C ALA A 131 -0.16 -1.80 29.03
N ASN A 132 0.23 -2.67 28.12
CA ASN A 132 0.00 -2.52 26.68
C ASN A 132 -1.49 -2.54 26.34
N LEU A 133 -2.24 -3.48 26.89
CA LEU A 133 -3.70 -3.55 26.69
C LEU A 133 -4.39 -2.30 27.25
N GLN A 134 -3.96 -1.82 28.42
CA GLN A 134 -4.50 -0.58 29.01
C GLN A 134 -4.25 0.63 28.10
N LYS A 135 -3.05 0.76 27.52
CA LYS A 135 -2.70 1.85 26.58
C LYS A 135 -3.58 1.82 25.33
N LEU A 136 -3.83 0.64 24.74
CA LEU A 136 -4.77 0.46 23.62
C LEU A 136 -6.19 0.90 23.99
N GLN A 137 -6.69 0.45 25.14
CA GLN A 137 -8.03 0.76 25.63
C GLN A 137 -8.21 2.23 25.98
N ASP A 138 -7.16 2.90 26.47
CA ASP A 138 -7.20 4.34 26.76
C ASP A 138 -7.25 5.17 25.48
N LEU A 139 -6.48 4.79 24.44
CA LEU A 139 -6.56 5.43 23.12
C LEU A 139 -7.94 5.26 22.50
N TYR A 140 -8.49 4.03 22.52
CA TYR A 140 -9.82 3.74 21.99
C TYR A 140 -10.91 4.51 22.75
N ALA A 141 -10.87 4.51 24.07
CA ALA A 141 -11.83 5.23 24.90
C ALA A 141 -11.82 6.74 24.63
N SER A 142 -10.63 7.35 24.51
CA SER A 142 -10.51 8.78 24.17
C SER A 142 -11.14 9.12 22.82
N CYS A 143 -11.02 8.21 21.84
CA CYS A 143 -11.61 8.36 20.51
C CYS A 143 -13.14 8.19 20.54
N MET A 144 -13.66 7.28 21.34
CA MET A 144 -15.10 7.00 21.47
C MET A 144 -15.87 8.06 22.26
N ASP A 145 -15.19 8.86 23.09
CA ASP A 145 -15.82 9.91 23.91
C ASP A 145 -16.06 11.19 23.10
N GLU A 146 -17.06 11.12 22.21
CA GLU A 146 -17.44 12.26 21.36
C GLU A 146 -17.92 13.47 22.19
N SER A 147 -18.43 13.26 23.41
CA SER A 147 -18.87 14.35 24.29
C SER A 147 -17.68 15.20 24.77
N THR A 148 -16.60 14.56 25.21
CA THR A 148 -15.37 15.24 25.61
C THR A 148 -14.70 15.91 24.40
N ILE A 149 -14.67 15.24 23.22
CA ILE A 149 -14.13 15.83 21.98
C ILE A 149 -14.93 17.07 21.59
N LEU A 150 -16.26 17.02 21.64
CA LEU A 150 -17.13 18.15 21.33
C LEU A 150 -16.94 19.31 22.29
N SER A 151 -16.81 19.03 23.60
CA SER A 151 -16.62 20.05 24.63
C SER A 151 -15.27 20.79 24.53
N ALA A 152 -14.24 20.13 23.98
CA ALA A 152 -12.96 20.78 23.69
C ALA A 152 -13.06 21.82 22.56
N GLY A 153 -14.10 21.69 21.69
CA GLY A 153 -14.37 22.61 20.60
C GLY A 153 -13.20 22.73 19.61
N ARG A 154 -13.04 23.93 19.08
CA ARG A 154 -11.96 24.28 18.13
C ARG A 154 -10.64 24.71 18.80
N LYS A 155 -10.64 24.87 20.11
CA LYS A 155 -9.49 25.39 20.85
C LYS A 155 -8.19 24.62 20.64
N PRO A 156 -8.16 23.27 20.67
CA PRO A 156 -6.92 22.53 20.47
C PRO A 156 -6.28 22.80 19.10
N LEU A 157 -7.08 22.95 18.05
CA LEU A 157 -6.62 23.28 16.71
C LEU A 157 -6.10 24.72 16.63
N LEU A 158 -6.80 25.67 17.25
CA LEU A 158 -6.35 27.08 17.32
C LEU A 158 -5.01 27.21 18.03
N ASP A 159 -4.82 26.51 19.15
CA ASP A 159 -3.56 26.49 19.90
C ASP A 159 -2.41 25.91 19.02
N GLN A 160 -2.67 24.86 18.26
CA GLN A 160 -1.69 24.26 17.33
C GLN A 160 -1.34 25.22 16.19
N ILE A 161 -2.33 25.85 15.54
CA ILE A 161 -2.12 26.86 14.50
C ILE A 161 -1.27 28.03 15.04
N SER A 162 -1.62 28.54 16.23
CA SER A 162 -0.89 29.62 16.87
C SER A 162 0.56 29.25 17.16
N SER A 163 0.81 28.03 17.63
CA SER A 163 2.15 27.52 17.89
C SER A 163 2.99 27.46 16.62
N ILE A 164 2.46 26.90 15.52
CA ILE A 164 3.17 26.76 14.25
C ILE A 164 3.45 28.12 13.62
N LEU A 165 2.49 29.03 13.67
CA LEU A 165 2.60 30.37 13.07
C LEU A 165 3.23 31.42 13.98
N SER A 166 3.67 31.04 15.17
CA SER A 166 4.22 32.01 16.14
C SER A 166 5.41 32.82 15.61
N ALA A 167 6.26 32.18 14.81
CA ALA A 167 7.39 32.84 14.15
C ALA A 167 6.97 33.64 12.90
N PHE A 168 5.82 33.32 12.30
CA PHE A 168 5.37 33.90 11.02
C PHE A 168 4.75 35.33 11.15
N SER A 169 4.49 35.78 12.38
CA SER A 169 3.60 36.92 12.62
C SER A 169 4.25 38.30 12.50
N SER A 170 5.58 38.43 12.39
CA SER A 170 6.21 39.72 12.62
C SER A 170 7.24 40.20 11.57
N ASN A 171 7.66 39.41 10.60
CA ASN A 171 8.87 39.71 9.82
C ASN A 171 8.72 39.65 8.29
N ALA A 172 7.54 39.97 7.75
CA ALA A 172 7.42 40.20 6.29
C ALA A 172 7.97 41.60 5.95
N THR A 173 9.26 41.75 5.78
CA THR A 173 9.88 42.96 5.23
C THR A 173 10.02 42.83 3.72
N GLY A 174 9.47 43.76 2.97
CA GLY A 174 9.66 43.81 1.51
C GLY A 174 8.85 42.88 0.65
N GLY A 175 7.73 42.28 1.16
CA GLY A 175 6.81 41.47 0.34
C GLY A 175 7.17 40.01 0.19
N VAL A 176 8.28 39.55 0.78
CA VAL A 176 8.70 38.11 0.79
C VAL A 176 8.90 37.66 2.23
N VAL A 177 8.58 36.39 2.50
CA VAL A 177 8.78 35.79 3.83
C VAL A 177 10.28 35.56 4.08
N ASP A 178 10.76 35.90 5.27
CA ASP A 178 12.14 35.57 5.67
C ASP A 178 12.39 34.07 5.60
N LYS A 179 13.48 33.66 4.92
CA LYS A 179 13.82 32.25 4.65
C LYS A 179 13.99 31.41 5.91
N THR A 180 14.49 32.02 7.01
CA THR A 180 14.69 31.32 8.29
C THR A 180 13.36 31.13 9.02
N VAL A 181 12.45 32.12 8.92
CA VAL A 181 11.07 32.00 9.43
C VAL A 181 10.34 30.88 8.70
N LEU A 182 10.46 30.86 7.37
CA LEU A 182 9.84 29.80 6.55
C LEU A 182 10.38 28.43 6.91
N ALA A 183 11.71 28.28 6.99
CA ALA A 183 12.39 27.03 7.37
C ALA A 183 11.94 26.51 8.74
N LYS A 184 11.86 27.38 9.74
CA LYS A 184 11.39 27.02 11.09
C LYS A 184 9.92 26.59 11.08
N THR A 185 9.08 27.25 10.30
CA THR A 185 7.66 26.89 10.18
C THR A 185 7.48 25.54 9.50
N LEU A 186 8.24 25.28 8.44
CA LEU A 186 8.26 23.96 7.77
C LEU A 186 8.76 22.85 8.72
N ALA A 187 9.79 23.13 9.51
CA ALA A 187 10.29 22.18 10.51
C ALA A 187 9.24 21.88 11.58
N GLN A 188 8.48 22.87 12.03
CA GLN A 188 7.37 22.66 12.97
C GLN A 188 6.24 21.83 12.37
N LEU A 189 5.88 22.06 11.09
CA LEU A 189 4.91 21.20 10.38
C LEU A 189 5.43 19.76 10.32
N SER A 190 6.66 19.57 9.83
CA SER A 190 7.27 18.24 9.68
C SER A 190 7.38 17.50 11.01
N ASN A 191 7.79 18.16 12.10
CA ASN A 191 7.85 17.57 13.45
C ASN A 191 6.49 17.12 13.99
N GLN A 192 5.40 17.65 13.43
CA GLN A 192 4.03 17.25 13.77
C GLN A 192 3.40 16.34 12.70
N GLY A 193 4.24 15.74 11.81
CA GLY A 193 3.80 14.77 10.82
C GLY A 193 3.08 15.38 9.60
N MET A 194 3.22 16.68 9.37
CA MET A 194 2.61 17.36 8.23
C MET A 194 3.68 17.78 7.22
N SER A 195 3.50 17.44 5.97
CA SER A 195 4.32 17.96 4.87
C SER A 195 3.81 19.35 4.50
N GLY A 196 4.75 20.33 4.37
CA GLY A 196 4.46 21.57 3.66
C GLY A 196 4.51 21.32 2.14
N PHE A 197 4.90 22.34 1.38
CA PHE A 197 5.14 22.16 -0.07
C PHE A 197 6.37 21.30 -0.39
N VAL A 198 7.12 20.87 0.62
CA VAL A 198 8.16 19.81 0.54
C VAL A 198 8.03 18.87 1.72
N GLY A 199 8.31 17.57 1.49
CA GLY A 199 8.39 16.54 2.50
C GLY A 199 9.83 16.02 2.63
N LEU A 200 10.31 15.85 3.87
CA LEU A 200 11.56 15.14 4.16
C LEU A 200 11.26 13.82 4.82
N GLU A 201 11.85 12.77 4.28
CA GLU A 201 11.68 11.39 4.75
C GLU A 201 13.01 10.72 4.98
N VAL A 202 13.04 9.72 5.88
CA VAL A 202 14.22 8.88 6.13
C VAL A 202 13.91 7.47 5.67
N GLY A 203 14.73 6.97 4.76
CA GLY A 203 14.61 5.62 4.21
C GLY A 203 15.92 5.07 3.69
N PRO A 204 15.92 3.84 3.14
CA PRO A 204 17.12 3.24 2.56
C PRO A 204 17.73 4.13 1.47
N ASP A 205 19.04 4.36 1.54
CA ASP A 205 19.75 5.13 0.51
C ASP A 205 19.74 4.34 -0.82
N PRO A 206 19.30 4.93 -1.93
CA PRO A 206 19.21 4.22 -3.21
C PRO A 206 20.55 3.68 -3.73
N THR A 207 21.67 4.27 -3.30
CA THR A 207 23.02 3.84 -3.71
C THR A 207 23.71 2.93 -2.71
N ASP A 208 23.24 2.91 -1.44
CA ASP A 208 23.72 2.07 -0.35
C ASP A 208 22.54 1.66 0.56
N PRO A 209 21.68 0.72 0.13
CA PRO A 209 20.42 0.42 0.80
C PRO A 209 20.58 -0.28 2.17
N LEU A 210 21.79 -0.41 2.65
CA LEU A 210 22.08 -0.90 4.00
C LEU A 210 22.05 0.21 5.06
N ILE A 211 22.05 1.47 4.64
CA ILE A 211 22.05 2.67 5.52
C ILE A 211 20.88 3.57 5.12
N ASN A 212 20.24 4.20 6.12
CA ASN A 212 19.19 5.18 5.88
C ASN A 212 19.77 6.56 5.53
N SER A 213 19.17 7.24 4.56
CA SER A 213 19.46 8.62 4.14
C SER A 213 18.21 9.48 4.14
N LEU A 214 18.37 10.80 3.93
CA LEU A 214 17.24 11.71 3.72
C LEU A 214 16.81 11.69 2.24
N ALA A 215 15.50 11.70 2.03
CA ALA A 215 14.88 12.00 0.75
C ALA A 215 14.02 13.27 0.86
N LEU A 216 14.02 14.06 -0.20
CA LEU A 216 13.23 15.28 -0.35
C LEU A 216 12.24 15.09 -1.49
N GLY A 217 10.96 15.12 -1.17
CA GLY A 217 9.87 14.96 -2.11
C GLY A 217 8.96 16.18 -2.20
N GLU A 218 8.07 16.15 -3.17
CA GLU A 218 6.95 17.07 -3.32
C GLU A 218 5.95 16.91 -2.19
N GLY A 219 5.16 17.96 -1.90
CA GLY A 219 4.14 17.90 -0.86
C GLY A 219 3.14 19.04 -0.92
N GLY A 220 2.22 19.04 0.03
CA GLY A 220 1.36 20.19 0.32
C GLY A 220 0.11 20.35 -0.56
N LEU A 221 -0.23 19.38 -1.40
CA LEU A 221 -1.54 19.37 -2.05
C LEU A 221 -2.61 18.87 -1.08
N GLY A 222 -3.73 19.57 -1.03
CA GLY A 222 -4.86 19.17 -0.21
C GLY A 222 -5.86 18.26 -0.93
N LEU A 223 -5.82 18.18 -2.27
CA LEU A 223 -6.50 17.18 -3.08
C LEU A 223 -5.58 16.00 -3.37
N PRO A 224 -6.12 14.78 -3.65
CA PRO A 224 -5.34 13.55 -3.71
C PRO A 224 -4.23 13.50 -4.76
N ALA A 225 -4.38 14.22 -5.88
CA ALA A 225 -3.40 14.29 -6.96
C ALA A 225 -3.57 15.58 -7.77
N LYS A 226 -2.54 15.97 -8.53
CA LYS A 226 -2.56 17.19 -9.34
C LYS A 226 -3.68 17.24 -10.38
N GLU A 227 -4.11 16.09 -10.89
CA GLU A 227 -5.18 15.96 -11.88
C GLU A 227 -6.54 16.47 -11.34
N TYR A 228 -6.76 16.42 -10.03
CA TYR A 228 -7.99 16.93 -9.41
C TYR A 228 -8.12 18.46 -9.51
N TYR A 229 -7.00 19.20 -9.62
CA TYR A 229 -7.01 20.66 -9.80
C TYR A 229 -7.42 21.09 -11.21
N GLN A 230 -7.51 20.15 -12.16
CA GLN A 230 -8.03 20.38 -13.52
C GLN A 230 -9.55 20.18 -13.61
N ASP A 231 -10.18 19.58 -12.60
CA ASP A 231 -11.63 19.35 -12.55
C ASP A 231 -12.31 20.53 -11.85
N ALA A 232 -12.90 21.43 -12.63
CA ALA A 232 -13.54 22.65 -12.12
C ALA A 232 -14.62 22.39 -11.05
N LYS A 233 -15.32 21.24 -11.10
CA LYS A 233 -16.33 20.86 -10.11
C LYS A 233 -15.67 20.50 -8.78
N THR A 234 -14.62 19.71 -8.83
CA THR A 234 -13.83 19.32 -7.65
C THR A 234 -13.15 20.54 -7.02
N VAL A 235 -12.55 21.40 -7.84
CA VAL A 235 -11.90 22.65 -7.37
C VAL A 235 -12.91 23.57 -6.68
N LYS A 236 -14.11 23.72 -7.23
CA LYS A 236 -15.17 24.54 -6.60
C LYS A 236 -15.62 23.96 -5.26
N LEU A 237 -15.81 22.64 -5.17
CA LEU A 237 -16.14 21.98 -3.90
C LEU A 237 -15.03 22.18 -2.87
N TYR A 238 -13.79 22.05 -3.29
CA TYR A 238 -12.60 22.23 -2.45
C TYR A 238 -12.48 23.68 -1.93
N GLU A 239 -12.67 24.69 -2.80
CA GLU A 239 -12.68 26.09 -2.42
C GLU A 239 -13.79 26.39 -1.39
N SER A 240 -15.00 25.88 -1.62
CA SER A 240 -16.11 25.98 -0.67
C SER A 240 -15.76 25.35 0.68
N THR A 241 -15.15 24.17 0.68
CA THR A 241 -14.72 23.47 1.91
C THR A 241 -13.70 24.28 2.71
N ILE A 242 -12.70 24.88 2.04
CA ILE A 242 -11.69 25.73 2.68
C ILE A 242 -12.38 26.92 3.34
N GLY A 243 -13.25 27.65 2.61
CA GLY A 243 -13.97 28.81 3.15
C GLY A 243 -14.81 28.46 4.36
N GLN A 244 -15.54 27.33 4.31
CA GLN A 244 -16.33 26.84 5.43
C GLN A 244 -15.44 26.49 6.63
N MET A 245 -14.31 25.81 6.40
CA MET A 245 -13.41 25.45 7.49
C MET A 245 -12.74 26.66 8.16
N PHE A 246 -12.35 27.68 7.38
CA PHE A 246 -11.84 28.92 7.97
C PHE A 246 -12.92 29.61 8.82
N GLN A 247 -14.16 29.65 8.38
CA GLN A 247 -15.26 30.20 9.19
C GLN A 247 -15.53 29.35 10.43
N VAL A 248 -15.49 28.02 10.33
CA VAL A 248 -15.63 27.11 11.47
C VAL A 248 -14.55 27.36 12.53
N VAL A 249 -13.31 27.55 12.08
CA VAL A 249 -12.14 27.68 12.98
C VAL A 249 -12.02 29.09 13.56
N PHE A 250 -12.21 30.15 12.74
CA PHE A 250 -11.93 31.54 13.13
C PHE A 250 -13.17 32.42 13.26
N GLY A 251 -14.33 31.96 12.79
CA GLY A 251 -15.56 32.75 12.88
C GLY A 251 -15.94 33.09 14.33
N GLU A 252 -16.68 34.18 14.51
CA GLU A 252 -17.12 34.67 15.84
C GLU A 252 -18.07 33.71 16.52
N GLU A 253 -18.92 33.05 15.73
CA GLU A 253 -19.95 32.12 16.21
C GLU A 253 -19.41 30.69 16.27
N ASP A 254 -19.74 30.00 17.35
CA ASP A 254 -19.39 28.58 17.48
C ASP A 254 -20.47 27.72 16.78
N VAL A 255 -20.05 26.95 15.76
CA VAL A 255 -20.93 26.09 14.98
C VAL A 255 -21.63 25.01 15.81
N ALA A 256 -21.03 24.58 16.91
CA ALA A 256 -21.62 23.59 17.82
C ALA A 256 -22.87 24.11 18.52
N THR A 257 -23.01 25.43 18.68
CA THR A 257 -24.18 26.03 19.36
C THR A 257 -25.42 26.14 18.46
N LYS A 258 -25.23 26.11 17.14
CA LYS A 258 -26.31 26.36 16.17
C LYS A 258 -27.01 25.10 15.66
N ASN A 259 -26.40 23.93 15.89
CA ASN A 259 -26.90 22.65 15.37
C ASN A 259 -27.26 22.66 13.86
N GLN A 260 -26.58 23.49 13.07
CA GLN A 260 -26.77 23.67 11.64
C GLN A 260 -25.48 23.42 10.88
N THR A 261 -25.57 22.68 9.77
CA THR A 261 -24.48 22.54 8.82
C THR A 261 -24.28 23.89 8.09
N LEU A 262 -23.04 24.41 8.10
CA LEU A 262 -22.70 25.60 7.33
C LEU A 262 -22.86 25.33 5.82
N THR A 263 -23.58 26.20 5.16
CA THR A 263 -23.69 26.23 3.69
C THR A 263 -22.72 27.24 3.09
N GLU A 264 -22.45 27.17 1.78
CA GLU A 264 -21.64 28.17 1.08
C GLU A 264 -22.19 29.60 1.23
N ALA A 265 -23.52 29.75 1.36
CA ALA A 265 -24.18 31.04 1.56
C ALA A 265 -23.85 31.66 2.94
N ASP A 266 -23.61 30.83 3.94
CA ASP A 266 -23.33 31.28 5.31
C ASP A 266 -21.87 31.75 5.49
N VAL A 267 -20.98 31.48 4.52
CA VAL A 267 -19.57 31.82 4.58
C VAL A 267 -19.37 33.30 4.29
N LYS A 268 -18.74 34.04 5.22
CA LYS A 268 -18.38 35.47 5.04
C LYS A 268 -17.41 35.65 3.87
N GLN A 269 -17.50 36.81 3.20
CA GLN A 269 -16.70 37.07 1.98
C GLN A 269 -15.19 36.96 2.25
N GLU A 270 -14.72 37.40 3.41
CA GLU A 270 -13.30 37.32 3.81
C GLU A 270 -12.76 35.87 3.75
N TRP A 271 -13.56 34.86 4.17
CA TRP A 271 -13.16 33.46 4.14
C TRP A 271 -13.21 32.88 2.73
N LYS A 272 -14.12 33.35 1.88
CA LYS A 272 -14.15 33.01 0.45
C LYS A 272 -12.92 33.54 -0.28
N ASP A 273 -12.50 34.77 0.04
CA ASP A 273 -11.31 35.36 -0.57
C ASP A 273 -10.03 34.62 -0.13
N ILE A 274 -9.94 34.22 1.14
CA ILE A 274 -8.87 33.35 1.64
C ILE A 274 -8.88 32.01 0.92
N ALA A 275 -10.03 31.35 0.82
CA ALA A 275 -10.17 30.05 0.15
C ALA A 275 -9.69 30.13 -1.31
N LYS A 276 -10.13 31.16 -2.03
CA LYS A 276 -9.69 31.38 -3.40
C LYS A 276 -8.18 31.59 -3.54
N ALA A 277 -7.57 32.35 -2.60
CA ALA A 277 -6.13 32.56 -2.60
C ALA A 277 -5.35 31.25 -2.30
N VAL A 278 -5.83 30.43 -1.37
CA VAL A 278 -5.23 29.11 -1.04
C VAL A 278 -5.34 28.17 -2.22
N VAL A 279 -6.54 28.02 -2.81
CA VAL A 279 -6.75 27.17 -3.99
C VAL A 279 -5.90 27.63 -5.17
N GLY A 280 -5.80 28.96 -5.38
CA GLY A 280 -4.93 29.52 -6.41
C GLY A 280 -3.46 29.16 -6.21
N PHE A 281 -2.95 29.22 -4.98
CA PHE A 281 -1.59 28.79 -4.64
C PHE A 281 -1.40 27.28 -4.88
N GLU A 282 -2.32 26.43 -4.39
CA GLU A 282 -2.22 24.98 -4.58
C GLU A 282 -2.38 24.55 -6.05
N THR A 283 -3.18 25.27 -6.84
CA THR A 283 -3.29 25.02 -8.29
C THR A 283 -1.96 25.28 -8.99
N HIS A 284 -1.24 26.36 -8.63
CA HIS A 284 0.10 26.59 -9.15
C HIS A 284 1.09 25.53 -8.65
N LEU A 285 1.01 25.16 -7.36
CA LEU A 285 1.83 24.09 -6.80
C LEU A 285 1.60 22.76 -7.53
N ALA A 286 0.35 22.42 -7.82
CA ALA A 286 -0.01 21.24 -8.60
C ALA A 286 0.51 21.30 -10.04
N SER A 287 0.51 22.50 -10.65
CA SER A 287 0.97 22.69 -12.04
C SER A 287 2.48 22.49 -12.23
N ILE A 288 3.28 22.71 -11.19
CA ILE A 288 4.72 22.42 -11.19
C ILE A 288 5.05 21.00 -10.71
N GLY A 289 4.05 20.26 -10.20
CA GLY A 289 4.21 18.89 -9.73
C GLY A 289 4.54 17.92 -10.85
N THR A 290 5.37 16.94 -10.54
CA THR A 290 5.81 15.89 -11.45
C THR A 290 4.68 14.87 -11.71
N ASP A 291 4.63 14.29 -12.89
CA ASP A 291 3.69 13.22 -13.20
C ASP A 291 3.96 11.97 -12.35
N MET A 292 2.90 11.29 -11.90
CA MET A 292 3.02 10.08 -11.07
C MET A 292 3.89 8.99 -11.72
N VAL A 293 3.81 8.86 -13.05
CA VAL A 293 4.64 7.91 -13.81
C VAL A 293 6.14 8.21 -13.63
N ASP A 294 6.52 9.49 -13.61
CA ASP A 294 7.91 9.93 -13.43
C ASP A 294 8.34 9.86 -11.96
N LEU A 295 7.46 10.15 -11.02
CA LEU A 295 7.73 9.98 -9.57
C LEU A 295 7.96 8.50 -9.20
N TYR A 296 7.25 7.59 -9.85
CA TYR A 296 7.45 6.14 -9.66
C TYR A 296 8.69 5.60 -10.37
N ASP A 297 9.25 6.32 -11.35
CA ASP A 297 10.49 5.90 -12.01
C ASP A 297 11.68 6.09 -11.05
N PRO A 298 12.31 4.99 -10.56
CA PRO A 298 13.37 5.09 -9.57
C PRO A 298 14.65 5.74 -10.11
N ILE A 299 14.84 5.80 -11.42
CA ILE A 299 15.98 6.46 -12.04
C ILE A 299 15.74 7.97 -12.08
N LYS A 300 14.54 8.41 -12.46
CA LYS A 300 14.17 9.83 -12.53
C LYS A 300 14.08 10.46 -11.14
N SER A 301 13.60 9.69 -10.15
CA SER A 301 13.44 10.16 -8.77
C SER A 301 14.70 10.03 -7.90
N ASN A 302 15.83 9.54 -8.42
CA ASN A 302 17.09 9.39 -7.69
C ASN A 302 18.10 10.49 -8.03
N ASN A 303 17.92 11.68 -7.49
CA ASN A 303 18.78 12.83 -7.76
C ASN A 303 19.51 13.30 -6.49
N PRO A 304 20.70 12.73 -6.15
CA PRO A 304 21.42 13.13 -4.96
C PRO A 304 21.92 14.58 -5.04
N ARG A 305 21.69 15.35 -4.00
CA ARG A 305 22.09 16.76 -3.84
C ARG A 305 22.72 16.99 -2.46
N THR A 306 23.75 17.82 -2.39
CA THR A 306 24.21 18.35 -1.11
C THR A 306 23.25 19.44 -0.60
N VAL A 307 23.30 19.75 0.69
CA VAL A 307 22.52 20.85 1.28
C VAL A 307 22.84 22.18 0.62
N ASP A 308 24.12 22.40 0.25
CA ASP A 308 24.54 23.64 -0.44
C ASP A 308 23.94 23.74 -1.86
N GLN A 309 23.87 22.62 -2.59
CA GLN A 309 23.23 22.59 -3.90
C GLN A 309 21.73 22.90 -3.80
N ILE A 310 21.01 22.26 -2.86
CA ILE A 310 19.59 22.54 -2.63
C ILE A 310 19.40 24.00 -2.22
N SER A 311 20.28 24.55 -1.36
CA SER A 311 20.24 25.96 -0.93
C SER A 311 20.48 26.95 -2.10
N ALA A 312 21.25 26.54 -3.10
CA ALA A 312 21.46 27.34 -4.30
C ALA A 312 20.28 27.25 -5.27
N GLU A 313 19.64 26.06 -5.36
CA GLU A 313 18.44 25.82 -6.20
C GLU A 313 17.19 26.51 -5.63
N ILE A 314 17.03 26.54 -4.28
CA ILE A 314 15.91 27.20 -3.58
C ILE A 314 16.44 28.07 -2.43
N PRO A 315 16.92 29.27 -2.71
CA PRO A 315 17.42 30.21 -1.69
C PRO A 315 16.34 30.82 -0.79
N SER A 316 15.06 30.69 -1.17
CA SER A 316 13.90 31.15 -0.36
C SER A 316 13.69 30.33 0.92
N ILE A 317 14.38 29.20 1.10
CA ILE A 317 14.34 28.37 2.30
C ILE A 317 15.74 28.26 2.90
N ASP A 318 15.87 28.47 4.21
CA ASP A 318 17.10 28.20 4.98
C ASP A 318 17.20 26.69 5.25
N TRP A 319 17.73 25.94 4.27
CA TRP A 319 17.80 24.47 4.31
C TRP A 319 18.58 23.92 5.50
N PRO A 320 19.75 24.48 5.89
CA PRO A 320 20.43 24.07 7.11
C PRO A 320 19.54 24.19 8.35
N ALA A 321 18.79 25.30 8.48
CA ALA A 321 17.88 25.50 9.61
C ALA A 321 16.67 24.53 9.55
N PHE A 322 16.10 24.28 8.38
CA PHE A 322 15.00 23.33 8.19
C PHE A 322 15.45 21.91 8.58
N ILE A 323 16.54 21.41 8.00
CA ILE A 323 17.03 20.05 8.25
C ILE A 323 17.41 19.88 9.73
N SER A 324 18.13 20.83 10.31
CA SER A 324 18.50 20.75 11.73
C SER A 324 17.27 20.83 12.66
N GLY A 325 16.21 21.50 12.22
CA GLY A 325 14.96 21.65 12.96
C GLY A 325 14.10 20.38 13.03
N ILE A 326 14.26 19.44 12.09
CA ILE A 326 13.53 18.16 12.07
C ILE A 326 14.32 17.01 12.66
N LEU A 327 15.65 17.09 12.72
CA LEU A 327 16.49 16.01 13.22
C LEU A 327 16.56 16.01 14.75
N PRO A 328 16.56 14.85 15.40
CA PRO A 328 16.80 14.75 16.83
C PRO A 328 18.15 15.33 17.25
N ALA A 329 18.25 15.83 18.46
CA ALA A 329 19.48 16.42 18.99
C ALA A 329 20.68 15.46 18.82
N GLY A 330 21.75 15.97 18.24
CA GLY A 330 22.98 15.21 17.97
C GLY A 330 22.99 14.37 16.67
N VAL A 331 21.85 14.23 15.99
CA VAL A 331 21.78 13.62 14.65
C VAL A 331 22.11 14.68 13.60
N LYS A 332 23.02 14.36 12.68
CA LYS A 332 23.42 15.24 11.57
C LYS A 332 23.25 14.52 10.25
N ASN A 333 22.80 15.23 9.22
CA ASN A 333 22.85 14.68 7.88
C ASN A 333 24.31 14.67 7.39
N THR A 334 24.81 13.49 7.03
CA THR A 334 26.19 13.27 6.57
C THR A 334 26.27 12.76 5.13
N ARG A 335 25.13 12.57 4.48
CA ARG A 335 25.00 12.04 3.11
C ARG A 335 24.28 13.05 2.23
N PRO A 336 24.41 12.98 0.90
CA PRO A 336 23.53 13.72 0.00
C PRO A 336 22.05 13.40 0.29
N ILE A 337 21.20 14.36 0.03
CA ILE A 337 19.74 14.22 0.12
C ILE A 337 19.25 13.76 -1.26
N ILE A 338 18.41 12.75 -1.29
CA ILE A 338 17.84 12.25 -2.55
C ILE A 338 16.62 13.10 -2.90
N VAL A 339 16.74 13.91 -3.95
CA VAL A 339 15.65 14.75 -4.47
C VAL A 339 14.85 13.97 -5.48
N SER A 340 13.54 13.80 -5.24
CA SER A 340 12.67 13.05 -6.16
C SER A 340 12.37 13.81 -7.45
N SER A 341 12.31 15.16 -7.39
CA SER A 341 11.92 16.00 -8.52
C SER A 341 12.69 17.36 -8.50
N PRO A 342 13.82 17.47 -9.19
CA PRO A 342 14.56 18.73 -9.29
C PRO A 342 13.78 19.84 -10.00
N GLU A 343 13.00 19.51 -11.03
CA GLU A 343 12.19 20.48 -11.78
C GLU A 343 11.12 21.13 -10.88
N TYR A 344 10.49 20.32 -10.01
CA TYR A 344 9.56 20.82 -9.00
C TYR A 344 10.22 21.85 -8.09
N LEU A 345 11.45 21.60 -7.62
CA LEU A 345 12.19 22.54 -6.76
C LEU A 345 12.42 23.88 -7.45
N THR A 346 12.78 23.87 -8.74
CA THR A 346 12.95 25.10 -9.54
C THR A 346 11.63 25.86 -9.69
N GLY A 347 10.54 25.14 -9.96
CA GLY A 347 9.20 25.73 -10.03
C GLY A 347 8.74 26.32 -8.69
N LEU A 348 9.04 25.61 -7.59
CA LEU A 348 8.70 26.02 -6.23
C LEU A 348 9.40 27.34 -5.85
N GLU A 349 10.69 27.52 -6.17
CA GLU A 349 11.40 28.78 -5.94
C GLU A 349 10.70 29.95 -6.63
N THR A 350 10.28 29.76 -7.90
CA THR A 350 9.54 30.76 -8.66
C THR A 350 8.20 31.09 -7.99
N LEU A 351 7.46 30.07 -7.55
CA LEU A 351 6.17 30.21 -6.87
C LEU A 351 6.32 30.96 -5.54
N LEU A 352 7.31 30.61 -4.71
CA LEU A 352 7.55 31.25 -3.42
C LEU A 352 7.88 32.74 -3.57
N ASN A 353 8.70 33.10 -4.55
CA ASN A 353 9.07 34.50 -4.82
C ASN A 353 7.89 35.34 -5.35
N SER A 354 6.91 34.75 -6.00
CA SER A 354 5.72 35.44 -6.52
C SER A 354 4.54 35.42 -5.55
N THR A 355 4.61 34.66 -4.45
CA THR A 355 3.50 34.53 -3.50
C THR A 355 3.62 35.54 -2.38
N ASN A 356 2.54 36.31 -2.14
CA ASN A 356 2.55 37.25 -1.03
C ASN A 356 2.52 36.49 0.33
N PRO A 357 3.13 37.11 1.39
CA PRO A 357 3.24 36.47 2.71
C PRO A 357 1.90 36.06 3.34
N GLN A 358 0.83 36.81 3.09
CA GLN A 358 -0.49 36.50 3.66
C GLN A 358 -1.11 35.25 3.02
N THR A 359 -0.96 35.10 1.71
CA THR A 359 -1.40 33.85 1.01
C THR A 359 -0.63 32.66 1.53
N LEU A 360 0.68 32.76 1.70
CA LEU A 360 1.51 31.67 2.22
C LEU A 360 1.14 31.33 3.67
N ARG A 361 0.87 32.34 4.51
CA ARG A 361 0.36 32.14 5.87
C ARG A 361 -1.00 31.42 5.88
N ASN A 362 -1.93 31.84 5.02
CA ASN A 362 -3.25 31.23 4.91
C ASN A 362 -3.15 29.78 4.42
N TYR A 363 -2.27 29.50 3.46
CA TYR A 363 -2.00 28.14 2.98
C TYR A 363 -1.43 27.24 4.10
N ILE A 364 -0.43 27.71 4.85
CA ILE A 364 0.11 26.94 6.00
C ILE A 364 -0.98 26.72 7.05
N THR A 365 -1.83 27.72 7.31
CA THR A 365 -2.99 27.57 8.19
C THR A 365 -3.92 26.47 7.68
N TRP A 366 -4.20 26.45 6.38
CA TRP A 366 -5.02 25.43 5.75
C TRP A 366 -4.41 24.03 5.89
N LEU A 367 -3.10 23.86 5.71
CA LEU A 367 -2.43 22.59 5.94
C LEU A 367 -2.68 22.06 7.36
N VAL A 368 -2.60 22.92 8.36
CA VAL A 368 -2.88 22.51 9.76
C VAL A 368 -4.35 22.12 9.93
N ILE A 369 -5.27 22.90 9.36
CA ILE A 369 -6.71 22.65 9.44
C ILE A 369 -7.07 21.34 8.73
N SER A 370 -6.60 21.12 7.51
CA SER A 370 -6.94 19.93 6.71
C SER A 370 -6.43 18.64 7.34
N ASN A 371 -5.24 18.66 7.94
CA ASN A 371 -4.65 17.48 8.59
C ASN A 371 -5.23 17.18 9.98
N ASN A 372 -5.62 18.20 10.75
CA ASN A 372 -6.03 18.01 12.15
C ASN A 372 -7.51 18.31 12.41
N GLY A 373 -8.20 18.99 11.51
CA GLY A 373 -9.64 19.22 11.57
C GLY A 373 -10.47 17.94 11.71
N PRO A 374 -10.12 16.82 11.06
CA PRO A 374 -10.81 15.52 11.27
C PRO A 374 -10.81 15.02 12.71
N ASN A 375 -9.89 15.50 13.56
CA ASN A 375 -9.79 15.13 14.98
C ASN A 375 -10.75 15.92 15.89
N LEU A 376 -11.45 16.91 15.36
CA LEU A 376 -12.44 17.71 16.08
C LEU A 376 -13.80 17.00 16.19
N GLY A 377 -14.69 17.54 17.00
CA GLY A 377 -16.08 17.10 17.13
C GLY A 377 -16.85 17.25 15.80
N THR A 378 -17.91 16.46 15.63
CA THR A 378 -18.66 16.35 14.37
C THR A 378 -19.04 17.69 13.73
N PRO A 379 -19.59 18.70 14.43
CA PRO A 379 -19.94 19.98 13.79
C PRO A 379 -18.74 20.71 13.17
N TYR A 380 -17.57 20.57 13.77
CA TYR A 380 -16.36 21.26 13.29
C TYR A 380 -15.70 20.61 12.09
N ARG A 381 -15.85 19.27 11.91
CA ARG A 381 -15.24 18.53 10.82
C ARG A 381 -16.17 18.30 9.61
N GLN A 382 -17.45 18.73 9.72
CA GLN A 382 -18.48 18.45 8.70
C GLN A 382 -18.07 18.86 7.28
N PRO A 383 -17.47 20.05 7.01
CA PRO A 383 -17.08 20.40 5.64
C PRO A 383 -16.03 19.43 5.06
N LEU A 384 -15.06 18.98 5.87
CA LEU A 384 -14.05 17.99 5.44
C LEU A 384 -14.69 16.61 5.17
N HIS A 385 -15.67 16.23 5.97
CA HIS A 385 -16.43 14.99 5.74
C HIS A 385 -17.20 15.03 4.42
N ILE A 386 -17.84 16.14 4.09
CA ILE A 386 -18.55 16.34 2.82
C ILE A 386 -17.57 16.20 1.64
N LEU A 387 -16.42 16.84 1.71
CA LEU A 387 -15.38 16.75 0.67
C LEU A 387 -14.92 15.29 0.47
N SER A 388 -14.50 14.64 1.54
CA SER A 388 -13.96 13.27 1.47
C SER A 388 -14.99 12.26 0.99
N SER A 389 -16.24 12.37 1.46
CA SER A 389 -17.33 11.51 1.03
C SER A 389 -17.66 11.69 -0.46
N THR A 390 -17.73 12.95 -0.92
CA THR A 390 -17.99 13.26 -2.33
C THR A 390 -16.87 12.72 -3.23
N LEU A 391 -15.60 12.90 -2.84
CA LEU A 391 -14.46 12.37 -3.59
C LEU A 391 -14.46 10.83 -3.63
N SER A 392 -14.99 10.18 -2.60
CA SER A 392 -15.09 8.72 -2.53
C SER A 392 -16.36 8.16 -3.19
N GLY A 393 -17.26 9.02 -3.75
CA GLY A 393 -18.53 8.59 -4.32
C GLY A 393 -19.52 8.07 -3.26
N VAL A 394 -19.36 8.50 -2.02
CA VAL A 394 -20.24 8.16 -0.88
C VAL A 394 -21.15 9.36 -0.57
N SER A 395 -22.38 9.09 -0.15
CA SER A 395 -23.28 10.19 0.25
C SER A 395 -22.71 10.93 1.47
N PRO A 396 -22.65 12.27 1.44
CA PRO A 396 -22.21 13.06 2.60
C PRO A 396 -23.10 12.91 3.85
N ASP A 397 -24.32 12.43 3.67
CA ASP A 397 -25.26 12.18 4.78
C ASP A 397 -24.99 10.84 5.48
N THR A 398 -24.08 10.03 4.95
CA THR A 398 -23.75 8.73 5.51
C THR A 398 -22.86 8.88 6.75
N VAL A 399 -23.31 8.29 7.85
CA VAL A 399 -22.55 8.28 9.11
C VAL A 399 -21.84 6.94 9.26
N THR A 400 -20.52 6.97 9.14
CA THR A 400 -19.69 5.80 9.50
C THR A 400 -19.73 5.59 11.02
N PRO A 401 -20.01 4.37 11.52
CA PRO A 401 -19.99 4.08 12.94
C PRO A 401 -18.68 4.49 13.62
N ARG A 402 -18.76 5.26 14.71
CA ARG A 402 -17.58 5.84 15.37
C ARG A 402 -16.51 4.80 15.70
N TRP A 403 -16.92 3.60 16.12
CA TRP A 403 -15.98 2.52 16.45
C TRP A 403 -15.09 2.12 15.29
N LYS A 404 -15.60 2.13 14.03
CA LYS A 404 -14.77 1.84 12.83
C LYS A 404 -13.61 2.84 12.72
N HIS A 405 -13.91 4.12 12.88
CA HIS A 405 -12.88 5.17 12.92
C HIS A 405 -11.89 4.94 14.07
N CYS A 406 -12.37 4.64 15.28
CA CYS A 406 -11.51 4.45 16.44
C CYS A 406 -10.62 3.20 16.34
N VAL A 407 -11.11 2.13 15.72
CA VAL A 407 -10.29 0.94 15.40
C VAL A 407 -9.22 1.28 14.36
N SER A 408 -9.56 2.09 13.33
CA SER A 408 -8.56 2.57 12.38
C SER A 408 -7.46 3.38 13.07
N ILE A 409 -7.79 4.23 14.02
CA ILE A 409 -6.82 4.96 14.86
C ILE A 409 -5.93 4.00 15.67
N ILE A 410 -6.48 2.93 16.23
CA ILE A 410 -5.68 1.90 16.92
C ILE A 410 -4.69 1.24 15.93
N ASN A 411 -5.17 0.83 14.76
CA ASN A 411 -4.33 0.19 13.74
C ASN A 411 -3.20 1.10 13.28
N ASN A 412 -3.47 2.39 13.09
CA ASN A 412 -2.48 3.35 12.62
C ASN A 412 -1.47 3.74 13.71
N ASN A 413 -1.92 3.95 14.94
CA ASN A 413 -1.09 4.54 15.99
C ASN A 413 -0.38 3.49 16.87
N LEU A 414 -1.04 2.36 17.15
CA LEU A 414 -0.57 1.30 18.03
C LEU A 414 -0.75 -0.09 17.37
N GLY A 415 -0.62 -0.15 16.04
CA GLY A 415 -0.96 -1.34 15.26
C GLY A 415 -0.17 -2.59 15.64
N ASP A 416 1.13 -2.48 15.88
CA ASP A 416 1.96 -3.61 16.35
C ASP A 416 1.53 -4.09 17.75
N MET A 417 1.17 -3.16 18.63
CA MET A 417 0.68 -3.50 19.97
C MET A 417 -0.68 -4.20 19.93
N ALA A 418 -1.60 -3.75 19.07
CA ALA A 418 -2.88 -4.43 18.82
C ALA A 418 -2.67 -5.78 18.14
N GLY A 419 -1.69 -5.82 17.22
CA GLY A 419 -1.25 -7.00 16.48
C GLY A 419 -0.79 -8.14 17.40
N HIS A 420 -0.18 -7.84 18.54
CA HIS A 420 0.19 -8.84 19.55
C HIS A 420 -1.01 -9.70 19.98
N TYR A 421 -2.12 -9.09 20.27
CA TYR A 421 -3.34 -9.80 20.68
C TYR A 421 -4.05 -10.44 19.48
N TYR A 422 -3.98 -9.80 18.31
CA TYR A 422 -4.56 -10.32 17.08
C TYR A 422 -3.93 -11.66 16.67
N ILE A 423 -2.59 -11.77 16.66
CA ILE A 423 -1.91 -13.00 16.24
C ILE A 423 -2.20 -14.18 17.17
N GLN A 424 -2.46 -13.94 18.46
CA GLN A 424 -2.82 -14.98 19.43
C GLN A 424 -4.18 -15.63 19.13
N THR A 425 -5.11 -14.88 18.52
CA THR A 425 -6.49 -15.31 18.27
C THR A 425 -6.74 -15.71 16.83
N ALA A 426 -6.14 -15.00 15.86
CA ALA A 426 -6.50 -15.08 14.45
C ALA A 426 -5.45 -15.78 13.56
N PHE A 427 -4.21 -16.02 14.04
CA PHE A 427 -3.14 -16.55 13.22
C PHE A 427 -2.46 -17.79 13.83
N PRO A 428 -3.01 -19.00 13.63
CA PRO A 428 -2.38 -20.23 14.09
C PRO A 428 -1.08 -20.52 13.33
N GLY A 429 -0.03 -20.93 14.05
CA GLY A 429 1.34 -21.09 13.51
C GLY A 429 1.51 -22.07 12.34
N THR A 430 0.57 -22.98 12.08
CA THR A 430 0.60 -23.90 10.93
C THR A 430 0.41 -23.19 9.58
N SER A 431 -0.27 -22.05 9.55
CA SER A 431 -0.46 -21.22 8.35
C SER A 431 0.87 -20.69 7.83
N LEU A 432 1.77 -20.26 8.72
CA LEU A 432 3.09 -19.70 8.35
C LEU A 432 3.94 -20.70 7.55
N THR A 433 4.09 -21.92 8.05
CA THR A 433 4.90 -22.95 7.38
C THR A 433 4.36 -23.32 5.99
N SER A 434 3.04 -23.40 5.86
CA SER A 434 2.39 -23.75 4.59
C SER A 434 2.53 -22.63 3.56
N THR A 435 2.36 -21.36 3.95
CA THR A 435 2.50 -20.22 3.05
C THR A 435 3.95 -20.01 2.61
N VAL A 436 4.93 -20.19 3.49
CA VAL A 436 6.36 -20.17 3.12
C VAL A 436 6.65 -21.26 2.09
N SER A 437 6.10 -22.48 2.24
CA SER A 437 6.27 -23.56 1.26
C SER A 437 5.69 -23.25 -0.12
N ILE A 438 4.57 -22.50 -0.18
CA ILE A 438 4.00 -22.01 -1.45
C ILE A 438 4.96 -20.99 -2.10
N ILE A 439 5.42 -20.00 -1.35
CA ILE A 439 6.38 -18.99 -1.84
C ILE A 439 7.65 -19.67 -2.39
N ASP A 440 8.21 -20.64 -1.65
CA ASP A 440 9.42 -21.34 -2.08
C ASP A 440 9.20 -22.12 -3.39
N SER A 441 8.03 -22.69 -3.59
CA SER A 441 7.71 -23.39 -4.84
C SER A 441 7.55 -22.41 -6.02
N ILE A 442 7.06 -21.18 -5.78
CA ILE A 442 6.93 -20.13 -6.79
C ILE A 442 8.30 -19.57 -7.15
N LEU A 443 9.17 -19.30 -6.16
CA LEU A 443 10.57 -18.92 -6.38
C LEU A 443 11.32 -19.97 -7.21
N ALA A 444 11.06 -21.27 -6.94
CA ALA A 444 11.62 -22.37 -7.72
C ALA A 444 11.08 -22.40 -9.16
N SER A 445 9.80 -22.03 -9.36
CA SER A 445 9.20 -21.89 -10.68
C SER A 445 9.88 -20.78 -11.49
N TYR A 446 10.08 -19.59 -10.91
CA TYR A 446 10.85 -18.50 -11.55
C TYR A 446 12.26 -18.93 -11.93
N LYS A 447 12.97 -19.57 -10.99
CA LYS A 447 14.34 -20.06 -11.25
C LYS A 447 14.39 -21.05 -12.42
N LYS A 448 13.33 -21.83 -12.62
CA LYS A 448 13.21 -22.77 -13.75
C LYS A 448 12.82 -22.05 -15.04
N THR A 449 11.98 -21.01 -14.97
CA THR A 449 11.47 -20.27 -16.13
C THR A 449 12.54 -19.32 -16.72
N PHE A 450 13.27 -18.56 -15.91
CA PHE A 450 14.22 -17.56 -16.39
C PHE A 450 15.21 -18.06 -17.46
N PRO A 451 15.84 -19.25 -17.35
CA PRO A 451 16.73 -19.77 -18.39
C PRO A 451 16.03 -20.08 -19.72
N THR A 452 14.70 -20.19 -19.75
CA THR A 452 13.93 -20.48 -20.98
C THR A 452 13.58 -19.20 -21.76
N LEU A 453 13.76 -18.03 -21.15
CA LEU A 453 13.44 -16.74 -21.74
C LEU A 453 14.55 -16.30 -22.69
N THR A 454 14.31 -16.44 -24.00
CA THR A 454 15.33 -16.18 -25.05
C THR A 454 15.73 -14.72 -25.18
N TRP A 455 14.97 -13.80 -24.61
CA TRP A 455 15.24 -12.37 -24.63
C TRP A 455 16.20 -11.93 -23.51
N LEU A 456 16.36 -12.73 -22.45
CA LEU A 456 17.37 -12.50 -21.41
C LEU A 456 18.75 -12.96 -21.91
N ASP A 457 19.72 -12.07 -21.86
CA ASP A 457 21.12 -12.48 -22.06
C ASP A 457 21.70 -13.12 -20.78
N LYS A 458 22.91 -13.73 -20.94
CA LYS A 458 23.53 -14.50 -19.84
C LYS A 458 23.85 -13.64 -18.62
N SER A 459 24.26 -12.39 -18.80
CA SER A 459 24.60 -11.48 -17.71
C SER A 459 23.38 -11.13 -16.90
N THR A 460 22.32 -10.66 -17.56
CA THR A 460 21.04 -10.31 -16.93
C THR A 460 20.38 -11.52 -16.28
N LEU A 461 20.42 -12.69 -16.91
CA LEU A 461 19.93 -13.94 -16.33
C LEU A 461 20.64 -14.26 -15.00
N SER A 462 21.98 -14.09 -14.94
CA SER A 462 22.74 -14.33 -13.71
C SER A 462 22.31 -13.40 -12.59
N GLY A 463 22.18 -12.11 -12.88
CA GLY A 463 21.71 -11.10 -11.92
C GLY A 463 20.26 -11.36 -11.45
N ALA A 464 19.36 -11.74 -12.37
CA ALA A 464 17.98 -12.08 -12.03
C ALA A 464 17.90 -13.28 -11.07
N VAL A 465 18.70 -14.33 -11.33
CA VAL A 465 18.76 -15.50 -10.43
C VAL A 465 19.38 -15.14 -9.07
N GLU A 466 20.38 -14.26 -9.05
CA GLU A 466 20.96 -13.75 -7.80
C GLU A 466 19.93 -12.94 -6.99
N LYS A 467 19.24 -12.01 -7.62
CA LYS A 467 18.19 -11.21 -6.99
C LYS A 467 17.07 -12.08 -6.41
N LEU A 468 16.61 -13.07 -7.18
CA LEU A 468 15.59 -14.03 -6.73
C LEU A 468 16.04 -14.82 -5.50
N LYS A 469 17.32 -15.24 -5.43
CA LYS A 469 17.89 -15.96 -4.27
C LYS A 469 18.05 -15.09 -3.04
N ALA A 470 18.35 -13.80 -3.23
CA ALA A 470 18.57 -12.83 -2.17
C ALA A 470 17.27 -12.24 -1.61
N MET A 471 16.14 -12.52 -2.24
CA MET A 471 14.83 -12.00 -1.85
C MET A 471 14.46 -12.44 -0.44
N VAL A 472 14.21 -11.48 0.46
CA VAL A 472 13.85 -11.71 1.85
C VAL A 472 12.35 -11.89 1.97
N LYS A 473 11.91 -12.87 2.75
CA LYS A 473 10.49 -13.15 3.02
C LYS A 473 10.14 -12.67 4.42
N LEU A 474 9.28 -11.68 4.54
CA LEU A 474 8.72 -11.23 5.81
C LEU A 474 7.26 -11.71 5.91
N MET A 475 7.00 -12.56 6.93
CA MET A 475 5.75 -13.30 7.01
C MET A 475 5.07 -13.13 8.36
N GLY A 476 3.78 -12.83 8.33
CA GLY A 476 2.91 -12.81 9.51
C GLY A 476 3.05 -11.55 10.35
N TYR A 477 4.16 -11.41 11.07
CA TYR A 477 4.41 -10.29 11.98
C TYR A 477 5.90 -10.04 12.20
N SER A 478 6.23 -8.83 12.68
CA SER A 478 7.60 -8.46 13.00
C SER A 478 8.11 -9.19 14.24
N THR A 479 9.34 -9.73 14.15
CA THR A 479 10.04 -10.37 15.27
C THR A 479 11.25 -9.56 15.74
N ASN A 480 11.36 -8.31 15.25
CA ASN A 480 12.50 -7.44 15.56
C ASN A 480 12.12 -5.95 15.41
N SER A 481 12.20 -5.20 16.49
CA SER A 481 12.05 -3.74 16.55
C SER A 481 10.69 -3.17 16.06
N PRO A 482 9.57 -3.49 16.70
CA PRO A 482 9.43 -4.33 17.89
C PRO A 482 9.27 -5.82 17.54
N ASP A 483 9.55 -6.70 18.48
CA ASP A 483 9.06 -8.07 18.44
C ASP A 483 7.59 -8.08 18.88
N VAL A 484 6.69 -8.28 17.91
CA VAL A 484 5.24 -8.25 18.14
C VAL A 484 4.78 -9.41 19.04
N SER A 485 5.54 -10.49 19.11
CA SER A 485 5.23 -11.62 20.00
C SER A 485 5.57 -11.35 21.47
N SER A 486 6.33 -10.27 21.76
CA SER A 486 6.84 -9.93 23.09
C SER A 486 6.19 -8.67 23.65
N SER A 487 5.40 -8.81 24.73
CA SER A 487 4.79 -7.68 25.44
C SER A 487 5.84 -6.68 25.97
N THR A 488 6.97 -7.17 26.47
CA THR A 488 8.09 -6.33 26.95
C THR A 488 8.72 -5.52 25.80
N SER A 489 8.92 -6.14 24.63
CA SER A 489 9.44 -5.44 23.46
C SER A 489 8.52 -4.31 22.99
N LEU A 490 7.22 -4.57 22.95
CA LEU A 490 6.21 -3.58 22.60
C LEU A 490 6.12 -2.44 23.63
N GLN A 491 6.15 -2.76 24.92
CA GLN A 491 6.16 -1.76 25.98
C GLN A 491 7.37 -0.83 25.87
N ALA A 492 8.56 -1.40 25.62
CA ALA A 492 9.79 -0.63 25.43
C ALA A 492 9.71 0.27 24.18
N TYR A 493 9.23 -0.27 23.05
CA TYR A 493 9.11 0.46 21.79
C TYR A 493 8.20 1.69 21.91
N TYR A 494 7.02 1.53 22.52
CA TYR A 494 6.06 2.62 22.72
C TYR A 494 6.21 3.37 24.06
N SER A 495 7.34 3.21 24.77
CA SER A 495 7.53 3.79 26.12
C SER A 495 7.47 5.32 26.13
N THR A 496 7.96 5.97 25.07
CA THR A 496 8.01 7.44 24.95
C THR A 496 6.75 8.05 24.32
N LEU A 497 5.79 7.22 23.89
CA LEU A 497 4.50 7.69 23.37
C LEU A 497 3.48 7.81 24.52
N PRO A 498 3.12 9.03 24.94
CA PRO A 498 2.07 9.22 25.96
C PRO A 498 0.70 8.99 25.34
N VAL A 499 -0.21 8.36 26.10
CA VAL A 499 -1.61 8.20 25.72
C VAL A 499 -2.49 8.62 26.87
N SER A 500 -3.42 9.53 26.61
CA SER A 500 -4.45 10.00 27.56
C SER A 500 -5.79 9.32 27.27
N ARG A 501 -6.47 8.86 28.30
CA ARG A 501 -7.82 8.30 28.18
C ARG A 501 -8.89 9.34 27.79
N THR A 502 -8.63 10.64 28.00
CA THR A 502 -9.64 11.70 27.89
C THR A 502 -9.28 12.80 26.90
N ASN A 503 -8.11 12.75 26.26
CA ASN A 503 -7.68 13.80 25.31
C ASN A 503 -7.32 13.21 23.96
N TYR A 504 -8.33 12.99 23.14
CA TYR A 504 -8.19 12.41 21.80
C TYR A 504 -7.30 13.25 20.88
N TYR A 505 -7.53 14.58 20.83
CA TYR A 505 -6.74 15.47 19.95
C TYR A 505 -5.24 15.44 20.31
N ALA A 506 -4.93 15.51 21.60
CA ALA A 506 -3.55 15.42 22.04
C ALA A 506 -2.92 14.06 21.73
N ASN A 507 -3.67 12.96 21.82
CA ASN A 507 -3.17 11.63 21.45
C ASN A 507 -2.75 11.58 19.97
N GLN A 508 -3.56 12.14 19.05
CA GLN A 508 -3.22 12.18 17.64
C GLN A 508 -1.96 13.02 17.39
N LEU A 509 -1.87 14.20 17.98
CA LEU A 509 -0.70 15.08 17.87
C LEU A 509 0.57 14.42 18.45
N GLN A 510 0.48 13.80 19.62
CA GLN A 510 1.62 13.12 20.26
C GLN A 510 2.09 11.91 19.45
N TYR A 511 1.17 11.17 18.84
CA TYR A 511 1.54 10.09 17.91
C TYR A 511 2.31 10.62 16.71
N SER A 512 1.82 11.67 16.07
CA SER A 512 2.49 12.27 14.90
C SER A 512 3.92 12.74 15.25
N ILE A 513 4.08 13.42 16.41
CA ILE A 513 5.40 13.86 16.91
C ILE A 513 6.32 12.66 17.19
N TRP A 514 5.79 11.62 17.87
CA TRP A 514 6.54 10.43 18.20
C TRP A 514 6.99 9.68 16.94
N SER A 515 6.08 9.45 15.99
CA SER A 515 6.35 8.75 14.73
C SER A 515 7.41 9.46 13.89
N THR A 516 7.33 10.78 13.77
CA THR A 516 8.34 11.59 13.07
C THR A 516 9.71 11.49 13.73
N ARG A 517 9.76 11.53 15.07
CA ARG A 517 11.02 11.38 15.82
C ARG A 517 11.63 9.99 15.66
N GLU A 518 10.80 8.93 15.68
CA GLU A 518 11.27 7.56 15.43
C GLU A 518 11.84 7.43 14.01
N SER A 519 11.15 7.96 13.00
CA SER A 519 11.60 7.93 11.60
C SER A 519 12.91 8.73 11.41
N THR A 520 12.92 10.01 11.82
CA THR A 520 14.11 10.86 11.66
C THR A 520 15.29 10.40 12.49
N GLY A 521 15.03 9.75 13.63
CA GLY A 521 16.04 9.10 14.45
C GLY A 521 16.74 7.92 13.79
N MET A 522 16.23 7.40 12.67
CA MET A 522 16.87 6.32 11.90
C MET A 522 17.94 6.82 10.90
N LEU A 523 18.06 8.12 10.69
CA LEU A 523 19.04 8.70 9.77
C LEU A 523 20.47 8.20 10.10
N ASN A 524 21.23 7.81 9.07
CA ASN A 524 22.57 7.22 9.12
C ASN A 524 22.66 5.87 9.88
N LYS A 525 21.55 5.30 10.35
CA LYS A 525 21.54 3.97 10.97
C LYS A 525 21.35 2.87 9.93
N PRO A 526 21.82 1.64 10.24
CA PRO A 526 21.55 0.49 9.39
C PRO A 526 20.05 0.27 9.17
N VAL A 527 19.69 -0.11 7.94
CA VAL A 527 18.32 -0.47 7.58
C VAL A 527 17.93 -1.79 8.25
N ASN A 528 16.79 -1.78 8.94
CA ASN A 528 16.27 -2.99 9.58
C ASN A 528 15.49 -3.87 8.59
N ARG A 529 16.18 -4.78 7.94
CA ARG A 529 15.59 -5.70 6.95
C ARG A 529 14.72 -6.83 7.56
N LYS A 530 14.49 -6.83 8.86
CA LYS A 530 13.67 -7.85 9.57
C LYS A 530 12.37 -7.29 10.13
N LYS A 531 12.16 -5.98 10.07
CA LYS A 531 10.92 -5.33 10.51
C LYS A 531 9.88 -5.43 9.39
N LEU A 532 8.68 -5.92 9.70
CA LEU A 532 7.53 -5.71 8.81
C LEU A 532 7.17 -4.22 8.83
N PRO A 533 6.89 -3.62 7.66
CA PRO A 533 6.49 -2.21 7.60
C PRO A 533 5.09 -1.97 8.21
N ASP A 534 4.22 -2.96 8.13
CA ASP A 534 2.82 -2.89 8.53
C ASP A 534 2.49 -3.84 9.69
N PRO A 535 1.48 -3.50 10.51
CA PRO A 535 1.05 -4.35 11.61
C PRO A 535 0.41 -5.66 11.13
N PRO A 536 0.41 -6.72 11.98
CA PRO A 536 -0.03 -8.05 11.60
C PRO A 536 -1.44 -8.16 11.02
N GLN A 537 -2.39 -7.33 11.47
CA GLN A 537 -3.78 -7.35 11.03
C GLN A 537 -4.03 -6.69 9.67
N THR A 538 -3.00 -6.11 9.03
CA THR A 538 -3.10 -5.50 7.71
C THR A 538 -3.52 -6.53 6.66
N VAL A 539 -4.47 -6.16 5.81
CA VAL A 539 -4.94 -6.98 4.68
C VAL A 539 -4.31 -6.45 3.40
N ASN A 540 -3.06 -6.78 3.21
CA ASN A 540 -2.30 -6.49 1.99
C ASN A 540 -1.07 -7.38 1.89
N ALA A 541 -0.35 -7.30 0.75
CA ALA A 541 0.97 -7.85 0.53
C ALA A 541 1.81 -6.80 -0.22
N PHE A 542 3.14 -6.89 -0.13
CA PHE A 542 4.03 -5.87 -0.69
C PHE A 542 5.34 -6.47 -1.18
N TYR A 543 5.89 -5.89 -2.25
CA TYR A 543 7.31 -5.97 -2.56
C TYR A 543 8.00 -4.64 -2.24
N ASN A 544 9.07 -4.67 -1.46
CA ASN A 544 9.89 -3.50 -1.19
C ASN A 544 11.19 -3.58 -2.01
N PRO A 545 11.31 -2.76 -3.08
CA PRO A 545 12.46 -2.83 -3.99
C PRO A 545 13.78 -2.41 -3.32
N SER A 546 13.78 -1.39 -2.46
CA SER A 546 14.98 -0.86 -1.79
C SER A 546 15.59 -1.83 -0.78
N THR A 547 14.88 -2.90 -0.41
CA THR A 547 15.37 -3.94 0.49
C THR A 547 15.26 -5.35 -0.10
N ASN A 548 14.77 -5.48 -1.34
CA ASN A 548 14.49 -6.75 -2.02
C ASN A 548 13.69 -7.71 -1.14
N GLN A 549 12.52 -7.25 -0.66
CA GLN A 549 11.68 -7.96 0.31
C GLN A 549 10.27 -8.17 -0.20
N ILE A 550 9.72 -9.37 -0.01
CA ILE A 550 8.29 -9.64 -0.11
C ILE A 550 7.70 -9.74 1.29
N VAL A 551 6.56 -9.10 1.50
CA VAL A 551 5.94 -8.92 2.82
C VAL A 551 4.50 -9.39 2.80
N PHE A 552 4.13 -10.26 3.75
CA PHE A 552 2.78 -10.81 3.89
C PHE A 552 2.34 -10.75 5.36
N PRO A 553 1.64 -9.70 5.79
CA PRO A 553 1.06 -9.64 7.13
C PRO A 553 0.09 -10.79 7.40
N ALA A 554 -0.10 -11.16 8.66
CA ALA A 554 -1.00 -12.25 9.04
C ALA A 554 -2.45 -12.03 8.60
N GLY A 555 -2.87 -10.78 8.50
CA GLY A 555 -4.23 -10.37 8.16
C GLY A 555 -4.74 -10.84 6.80
N ILE A 556 -3.86 -11.00 5.80
CA ILE A 556 -4.23 -11.50 4.47
C ILE A 556 -4.22 -13.04 4.41
N LEU A 557 -3.53 -13.71 5.33
CA LEU A 557 -3.33 -15.18 5.31
C LEU A 557 -4.55 -15.96 5.82
N GLN A 558 -5.72 -15.64 5.30
CA GLN A 558 -7.02 -16.26 5.59
C GLN A 558 -7.86 -16.35 4.30
N ARG A 559 -8.99 -17.09 4.36
CA ARG A 559 -9.90 -17.18 3.20
C ARG A 559 -10.45 -15.81 2.79
N PRO A 560 -10.57 -15.56 1.46
CA PRO A 560 -10.43 -16.52 0.36
C PRO A 560 -9.00 -16.73 -0.14
N PHE A 561 -8.01 -16.00 0.38
CA PHE A 561 -6.61 -16.05 -0.08
C PHE A 561 -5.95 -17.38 0.31
N PHE A 562 -6.04 -17.74 1.58
CA PHE A 562 -5.37 -18.93 2.12
C PHE A 562 -6.19 -19.65 3.19
N ASP A 563 -6.16 -21.00 3.15
CA ASP A 563 -6.63 -21.85 4.26
C ASP A 563 -5.84 -23.16 4.20
N VAL A 564 -5.16 -23.51 5.30
CA VAL A 564 -4.31 -24.70 5.39
C VAL A 564 -5.06 -26.02 5.11
N GLU A 565 -6.38 -26.05 5.31
CA GLU A 565 -7.22 -27.21 5.06
C GLU A 565 -7.85 -27.24 3.66
N SER A 566 -7.73 -26.14 2.90
CA SER A 566 -8.22 -26.09 1.52
C SER A 566 -7.32 -26.86 0.56
N PRO A 567 -7.86 -27.36 -0.57
CA PRO A 567 -7.05 -27.93 -1.64
C PRO A 567 -5.99 -26.96 -2.15
N GLU A 568 -4.80 -27.50 -2.52
CA GLU A 568 -3.70 -26.64 -2.98
C GLU A 568 -4.04 -25.76 -4.18
N TYR A 569 -4.85 -26.27 -5.12
CA TYR A 569 -5.26 -25.46 -6.27
C TYR A 569 -6.07 -24.20 -5.86
N VAL A 570 -6.77 -24.23 -4.71
CA VAL A 570 -7.43 -23.06 -4.13
C VAL A 570 -6.39 -22.10 -3.55
N ASN A 571 -5.44 -22.61 -2.76
CA ASN A 571 -4.40 -21.81 -2.12
C ASN A 571 -3.42 -21.20 -3.13
N TYR A 572 -3.07 -21.94 -4.19
CA TYR A 572 -2.22 -21.40 -5.26
C TYR A 572 -2.97 -20.41 -6.15
N GLY A 573 -4.28 -20.64 -6.43
CA GLY A 573 -5.12 -19.68 -7.13
C GLY A 573 -5.38 -18.41 -6.32
N GLY A 574 -5.46 -18.51 -4.99
CA GLY A 574 -5.59 -17.36 -4.08
C GLY A 574 -4.23 -16.79 -3.70
N PHE A 575 -3.70 -17.20 -2.55
CA PHE A 575 -2.43 -16.69 -1.99
C PHE A 575 -1.22 -16.88 -2.92
N GLY A 576 -1.15 -18.01 -3.63
CA GLY A 576 -0.02 -18.27 -4.52
C GLY A 576 0.10 -17.24 -5.65
N VAL A 577 -1.01 -16.77 -6.22
CA VAL A 577 -0.98 -15.73 -7.25
C VAL A 577 -0.54 -14.40 -6.65
N VAL A 578 -1.02 -14.05 -5.45
CA VAL A 578 -0.56 -12.83 -4.75
C VAL A 578 0.94 -12.92 -4.45
N ALA A 579 1.43 -14.07 -3.95
CA ALA A 579 2.85 -14.27 -3.70
C ALA A 579 3.70 -14.17 -4.98
N GLY A 580 3.20 -14.73 -6.09
CA GLY A 580 3.83 -14.60 -7.41
C GLY A 580 3.83 -13.16 -7.92
N HIS A 581 2.77 -12.40 -7.66
CA HIS A 581 2.66 -10.97 -7.97
C HIS A 581 3.76 -10.18 -7.25
N GLU A 582 3.92 -10.35 -5.93
CA GLU A 582 4.98 -9.65 -5.16
C GLU A 582 6.39 -10.05 -5.63
N ILE A 583 6.62 -11.32 -5.96
CA ILE A 583 7.90 -11.75 -6.53
C ILE A 583 8.14 -11.10 -7.90
N THR A 584 7.10 -10.94 -8.73
CA THR A 584 7.20 -10.33 -10.05
C THR A 584 7.57 -8.85 -9.98
N HIS A 585 7.12 -8.13 -8.95
CA HIS A 585 7.54 -6.75 -8.72
C HIS A 585 9.06 -6.57 -8.60
N GLY A 586 9.80 -7.61 -8.23
CA GLY A 586 11.26 -7.59 -8.30
C GLY A 586 11.81 -7.43 -9.72
N PHE A 587 10.98 -7.65 -10.76
CA PHE A 587 11.36 -7.73 -12.16
C PHE A 587 10.40 -6.98 -13.10
N ASP A 588 9.53 -6.13 -12.57
CA ASP A 588 8.65 -5.25 -13.34
C ASP A 588 9.41 -4.01 -13.87
N ASN A 589 8.70 -3.04 -14.45
CA ASN A 589 9.28 -1.82 -15.02
C ASN A 589 9.98 -0.91 -14.01
N MET A 590 9.74 -1.08 -12.72
CA MET A 590 10.41 -0.32 -11.65
C MET A 590 11.40 -1.21 -10.89
N GLY A 591 10.97 -2.41 -10.49
CA GLY A 591 11.77 -3.32 -9.67
C GLY A 591 13.05 -3.78 -10.34
N HIS A 592 13.09 -3.91 -11.68
CA HIS A 592 14.28 -4.34 -12.39
C HIS A 592 15.47 -3.37 -12.27
N HIS A 593 15.25 -2.10 -11.90
CA HIS A 593 16.32 -1.14 -11.66
C HIS A 593 17.07 -1.37 -10.35
N TYR A 594 16.54 -2.19 -9.46
CA TYR A 594 17.15 -2.52 -8.17
C TYR A 594 17.87 -3.87 -8.24
N ASP A 595 19.09 -3.93 -7.73
CA ASP A 595 19.90 -5.16 -7.65
C ASP A 595 19.46 -6.11 -6.53
N SER A 596 20.22 -7.18 -6.29
CA SER A 596 19.92 -8.23 -5.31
C SER A 596 19.86 -7.74 -3.85
N ILE A 597 20.45 -6.59 -3.53
CA ILE A 597 20.42 -6.00 -2.18
C ILE A 597 19.48 -4.79 -2.07
N GLY A 598 18.87 -4.37 -3.18
CA GLY A 598 17.95 -3.22 -3.25
C GLY A 598 18.62 -1.90 -3.65
N ARG A 599 19.84 -1.93 -4.17
CA ARG A 599 20.53 -0.74 -4.67
C ARG A 599 20.07 -0.43 -6.09
N ILE A 600 19.80 0.85 -6.40
CA ILE A 600 19.57 1.32 -7.76
C ILE A 600 20.89 1.18 -8.52
N HIS A 601 20.90 0.25 -9.45
CA HIS A 601 22.08 -0.09 -10.24
C HIS A 601 21.64 -0.70 -11.58
N ASN A 602 22.19 -0.18 -12.67
CA ASN A 602 21.93 -0.77 -13.99
C ASN A 602 22.73 -2.08 -14.14
N TRP A 603 22.06 -3.20 -13.86
CA TRP A 603 22.61 -4.56 -13.99
C TRP A 603 22.08 -5.29 -15.23
N TRP A 604 21.11 -4.67 -15.95
CA TRP A 604 20.62 -5.16 -17.21
C TRP A 604 21.51 -4.68 -18.35
N THR A 605 21.62 -5.47 -19.43
CA THR A 605 22.26 -5.01 -20.64
C THR A 605 21.27 -4.21 -21.47
N ASN A 606 21.76 -3.29 -22.30
CA ASN A 606 20.92 -2.51 -23.23
C ASN A 606 20.07 -3.40 -24.15
N LYS A 607 20.55 -4.62 -24.47
CA LYS A 607 19.81 -5.59 -25.29
C LYS A 607 18.60 -6.11 -24.54
N THR A 608 18.76 -6.50 -23.30
CA THR A 608 17.67 -7.00 -22.44
C THR A 608 16.68 -5.87 -22.13
N GLU A 609 17.17 -4.68 -21.84
CA GLU A 609 16.35 -3.49 -21.58
C GLU A 609 15.41 -3.19 -22.75
N LYS A 610 15.97 -3.14 -23.98
CA LYS A 610 15.16 -2.93 -25.19
C LYS A 610 14.12 -4.03 -25.40
N ALA A 611 14.49 -5.29 -25.21
CA ALA A 611 13.57 -6.41 -25.39
C ALA A 611 12.44 -6.40 -24.34
N PHE A 612 12.75 -5.98 -23.09
CA PHE A 612 11.74 -5.78 -22.08
C PHE A 612 10.79 -4.65 -22.44
N ALA A 613 11.31 -3.49 -22.89
CA ALA A 613 10.48 -2.36 -23.28
C ALA A 613 9.49 -2.72 -24.42
N GLU A 614 9.93 -3.49 -25.43
CA GLU A 614 9.06 -3.99 -26.49
C GLU A 614 7.93 -4.89 -25.95
N LYS A 615 8.21 -5.72 -24.93
CA LYS A 615 7.22 -6.58 -24.28
C LYS A 615 6.29 -5.79 -23.35
N ALA A 616 6.82 -4.84 -22.61
CA ALA A 616 6.07 -3.93 -21.74
C ALA A 616 5.07 -3.09 -22.54
N GLN A 617 5.45 -2.62 -23.75
CA GLN A 617 4.57 -1.88 -24.64
C GLN A 617 3.29 -2.66 -24.96
N CYS A 618 3.37 -3.99 -25.11
CA CYS A 618 2.19 -4.82 -25.30
C CYS A 618 1.15 -4.66 -24.17
N PHE A 619 1.61 -4.60 -22.92
CA PHE A 619 0.73 -4.40 -21.76
C PHE A 619 0.17 -2.98 -21.72
N ILE A 620 0.98 -1.96 -22.02
CA ILE A 620 0.54 -0.57 -22.11
C ILE A 620 -0.61 -0.45 -23.10
N ASP A 621 -0.44 -1.00 -24.31
CA ASP A 621 -1.44 -0.96 -25.37
C ASP A 621 -2.69 -1.76 -25.01
N GLN A 622 -2.54 -2.97 -24.44
CA GLN A 622 -3.65 -3.82 -24.04
C GLN A 622 -4.51 -3.16 -22.97
N TYR A 623 -3.89 -2.72 -21.87
CA TYR A 623 -4.63 -2.16 -20.74
C TYR A 623 -5.12 -0.75 -21.03
N GLY A 624 -4.42 0.04 -21.84
CA GLY A 624 -4.89 1.35 -22.31
C GLY A 624 -6.16 1.30 -23.18
N ASN A 625 -6.49 0.14 -23.75
CA ASN A 625 -7.73 -0.09 -24.47
C ASN A 625 -8.90 -0.54 -23.58
N PHE A 626 -8.66 -0.87 -22.31
CA PHE A 626 -9.71 -1.23 -21.38
C PHE A 626 -10.43 0.01 -20.85
N THR A 627 -11.73 -0.09 -20.63
CA THR A 627 -12.55 1.02 -20.15
C THR A 627 -13.34 0.63 -18.91
N ILE A 628 -13.71 1.66 -18.13
CA ILE A 628 -14.72 1.60 -17.08
C ILE A 628 -15.86 2.56 -17.43
N LYS A 629 -17.03 2.35 -16.84
CA LYS A 629 -18.17 3.28 -16.95
C LYS A 629 -18.13 4.28 -15.80
N GLY A 630 -18.18 5.55 -16.15
CA GLY A 630 -18.38 6.65 -15.21
C GLY A 630 -19.84 6.79 -14.76
N PRO A 631 -20.14 7.76 -13.86
CA PRO A 631 -21.45 7.94 -13.24
C PRO A 631 -22.59 8.19 -14.22
N ASN A 632 -22.31 8.81 -15.37
CA ASN A 632 -23.32 9.10 -16.40
C ASN A 632 -23.30 8.06 -17.55
N GLY A 633 -22.53 6.96 -17.37
CA GLY A 633 -22.38 5.89 -18.36
C GLY A 633 -21.31 6.14 -19.42
N GLU A 634 -20.56 7.23 -19.31
CA GLU A 634 -19.41 7.55 -20.18
C GLU A 634 -18.26 6.55 -19.99
N ASP A 635 -17.49 6.35 -21.06
CA ASP A 635 -16.30 5.48 -21.01
C ASP A 635 -15.05 6.28 -20.59
N HIS A 636 -14.31 5.72 -19.63
CA HIS A 636 -13.00 6.19 -19.23
C HIS A 636 -11.97 5.09 -19.46
N ASN A 637 -10.90 5.41 -20.16
CA ASN A 637 -9.82 4.46 -20.41
C ASN A 637 -8.95 4.28 -19.17
N VAL A 638 -8.47 3.06 -18.97
CA VAL A 638 -7.39 2.75 -18.01
C VAL A 638 -6.09 3.37 -18.54
N ASN A 639 -5.27 3.93 -17.66
CA ASN A 639 -3.94 4.38 -18.04
C ASN A 639 -2.96 3.19 -18.02
N GLY A 640 -2.71 2.60 -19.20
CA GLY A 640 -1.85 1.43 -19.32
C GLY A 640 -0.39 1.67 -18.91
N GLN A 641 0.11 2.91 -19.01
CA GLN A 641 1.45 3.28 -18.57
C GLN A 641 1.52 3.35 -17.03
N GLN A 642 0.55 3.99 -16.39
CA GLN A 642 0.46 4.09 -14.93
C GLN A 642 0.30 2.72 -14.27
N THR A 643 -0.44 1.81 -14.91
CA THR A 643 -0.75 0.49 -14.36
C THR A 643 0.22 -0.62 -14.82
N LEU A 644 1.29 -0.27 -15.53
CA LEU A 644 2.19 -1.22 -16.18
C LEU A 644 2.83 -2.22 -15.20
N GLY A 645 3.40 -1.75 -14.11
CA GLY A 645 4.07 -2.58 -13.11
C GLY A 645 3.14 -3.63 -12.51
N GLU A 646 1.95 -3.18 -12.12
CA GLU A 646 0.90 -4.02 -11.57
C GLU A 646 0.39 -5.06 -12.58
N ASN A 647 0.23 -4.64 -13.83
CA ASN A 647 -0.21 -5.56 -14.90
C ASN A 647 0.84 -6.63 -15.21
N ILE A 648 2.14 -6.28 -15.20
CA ILE A 648 3.24 -7.25 -15.34
C ILE A 648 3.23 -8.19 -14.12
N ALA A 649 3.05 -7.67 -12.91
CA ALA A 649 3.04 -8.45 -11.68
C ALA A 649 1.88 -9.44 -11.63
N ASP A 650 0.67 -9.03 -12.00
CA ASP A 650 -0.50 -9.90 -12.07
C ASP A 650 -0.31 -11.06 -13.07
N ASN A 651 0.18 -10.74 -14.27
CA ASN A 651 0.40 -11.75 -15.33
C ASN A 651 1.50 -12.74 -14.95
N GLY A 652 2.64 -12.25 -14.44
CA GLY A 652 3.73 -13.10 -13.94
C GLY A 652 3.31 -13.95 -12.75
N GLY A 653 2.60 -13.35 -11.80
CA GLY A 653 2.09 -14.03 -10.61
C GLY A 653 1.14 -15.19 -10.94
N LEU A 654 0.16 -14.96 -11.82
CA LEU A 654 -0.75 -16.02 -12.26
C LEU A 654 0.00 -17.20 -12.89
N LYS A 655 0.87 -16.91 -13.88
CA LYS A 655 1.64 -17.92 -14.62
C LYS A 655 2.54 -18.73 -13.70
N GLN A 656 3.34 -18.09 -12.87
CA GLN A 656 4.31 -18.77 -12.03
C GLN A 656 3.67 -19.55 -10.88
N SER A 657 2.58 -19.04 -10.31
CA SER A 657 1.80 -19.77 -9.32
C SER A 657 1.16 -21.04 -9.93
N PHE A 658 0.60 -20.95 -11.13
CA PHE A 658 0.05 -22.11 -11.83
C PHE A 658 1.12 -23.16 -12.10
N HIS A 659 2.28 -22.77 -12.63
CA HIS A 659 3.39 -23.70 -12.92
C HIS A 659 3.95 -24.35 -11.65
N ALA A 660 4.08 -23.58 -10.55
CA ALA A 660 4.50 -24.10 -9.26
C ALA A 660 3.53 -25.17 -8.74
N TRP A 661 2.22 -24.88 -8.76
CA TRP A 661 1.19 -25.84 -8.39
C TRP A 661 1.21 -27.08 -9.29
N GLN A 662 1.32 -26.94 -10.62
CA GLN A 662 1.39 -28.08 -11.55
C GLN A 662 2.61 -28.97 -11.26
N THR A 663 3.75 -28.40 -10.91
CA THR A 663 4.96 -29.16 -10.52
C THR A 663 4.69 -29.98 -9.26
N ARG A 664 4.01 -29.41 -8.26
CA ARG A 664 3.64 -30.13 -7.04
C ARG A 664 2.60 -31.23 -7.34
N LEU A 665 1.62 -30.93 -8.16
CA LEU A 665 0.60 -31.90 -8.56
C LEU A 665 1.22 -33.12 -9.29
N GLN A 666 2.19 -32.89 -10.17
CA GLN A 666 2.94 -33.97 -10.85
C GLN A 666 3.72 -34.83 -9.86
N SER A 667 4.24 -34.25 -8.76
CA SER A 667 4.95 -34.97 -7.70
C SER A 667 4.02 -35.74 -6.76
N ASP A 668 2.71 -35.52 -6.83
CA ASP A 668 1.68 -36.22 -6.05
C ASP A 668 0.47 -36.62 -6.92
N PRO A 669 0.62 -37.61 -7.81
CA PRO A 669 -0.46 -38.04 -8.69
C PRO A 669 -1.72 -38.53 -7.95
N SER A 670 -1.55 -38.94 -6.68
CA SER A 670 -2.67 -39.32 -5.81
C SER A 670 -3.49 -38.14 -5.30
N GLY A 671 -2.91 -36.95 -5.30
CA GLY A 671 -3.46 -35.73 -4.73
C GLY A 671 -3.65 -35.76 -3.21
N LYS A 672 -3.17 -36.79 -2.52
CA LYS A 672 -3.37 -36.96 -1.08
C LYS A 672 -2.34 -36.13 -0.26
N LYS A 673 -1.09 -36.18 -0.68
CA LYS A 673 0.01 -35.49 0.02
C LYS A 673 -0.23 -34.00 0.10
N TYR A 674 -0.71 -33.39 -0.98
CA TYR A 674 -0.91 -31.95 -1.12
C TYR A 674 -2.40 -31.56 -1.18
N LYS A 675 -3.28 -32.38 -0.60
CA LYS A 675 -4.71 -32.08 -0.42
C LYS A 675 -5.46 -31.69 -1.71
N ASN A 676 -5.05 -32.14 -2.89
CA ASN A 676 -5.72 -31.85 -4.17
C ASN A 676 -7.02 -32.69 -4.33
N PHE A 677 -7.92 -32.61 -3.36
CA PHE A 677 -9.22 -33.28 -3.34
C PHE A 677 -10.24 -32.51 -4.19
N LYS A 678 -11.32 -33.17 -4.61
CA LYS A 678 -12.47 -32.49 -5.19
C LYS A 678 -13.24 -31.75 -4.13
N LEU A 679 -13.82 -30.59 -4.49
CA LEU A 679 -14.73 -29.85 -3.64
C LEU A 679 -16.18 -30.29 -3.85
N PRO A 680 -16.99 -30.39 -2.78
CA PRO A 680 -18.38 -30.85 -2.87
C PRO A 680 -19.24 -29.85 -3.67
N GLY A 681 -20.00 -30.36 -4.65
CA GLY A 681 -20.83 -29.55 -5.55
C GLY A 681 -20.06 -28.90 -6.70
N LEU A 682 -18.72 -29.02 -6.72
CA LEU A 682 -17.83 -28.47 -7.77
C LEU A 682 -17.12 -29.60 -8.56
N GLU A 683 -17.55 -30.85 -8.41
CA GLU A 683 -16.91 -32.04 -8.98
C GLU A 683 -16.83 -32.00 -10.51
N ARG A 684 -17.71 -31.25 -11.17
CA ARG A 684 -17.73 -31.06 -12.63
C ARG A 684 -16.54 -30.21 -13.15
N TYR A 685 -15.94 -29.40 -12.29
CA TYR A 685 -14.79 -28.55 -12.66
C TYR A 685 -13.49 -29.32 -12.44
N THR A 686 -12.56 -29.14 -13.35
CA THR A 686 -11.19 -29.64 -13.19
C THR A 686 -10.44 -28.85 -12.13
N PRO A 687 -9.39 -29.39 -11.51
CA PRO A 687 -8.53 -28.63 -10.59
C PRO A 687 -7.93 -27.37 -11.22
N SER A 688 -7.57 -27.40 -12.51
CA SER A 688 -7.09 -26.23 -13.24
C SER A 688 -8.17 -25.16 -13.38
N GLN A 689 -9.42 -25.53 -13.69
CA GLN A 689 -10.53 -24.58 -13.70
C GLN A 689 -10.77 -23.96 -12.32
N LEU A 690 -10.72 -24.77 -11.25
CA LEU A 690 -10.89 -24.29 -9.87
C LEU A 690 -9.73 -23.40 -9.42
N PHE A 691 -8.51 -23.63 -9.91
CA PHE A 691 -7.38 -22.72 -9.70
C PHE A 691 -7.70 -21.31 -10.26
N PHE A 692 -8.12 -21.22 -11.52
CA PHE A 692 -8.47 -19.94 -12.15
C PHE A 692 -9.70 -19.28 -11.52
N ILE A 693 -10.71 -20.07 -11.12
CA ILE A 693 -11.87 -19.55 -10.38
C ILE A 693 -11.42 -18.97 -9.02
N SER A 694 -10.53 -19.67 -8.31
CA SER A 694 -9.98 -19.17 -7.04
C SER A 694 -9.16 -17.90 -7.22
N TYR A 695 -8.40 -17.80 -8.32
CA TYR A 695 -7.71 -16.57 -8.72
C TYR A 695 -8.69 -15.41 -8.91
N ALA A 696 -9.70 -15.58 -9.75
CA ALA A 696 -10.66 -14.51 -10.01
C ALA A 696 -11.37 -14.05 -8.73
N ARG A 697 -11.68 -14.99 -7.81
CA ARG A 697 -12.39 -14.70 -6.57
C ARG A 697 -11.67 -13.65 -5.70
N VAL A 698 -10.33 -13.67 -5.62
CA VAL A 698 -9.61 -12.70 -4.79
C VAL A 698 -9.76 -11.27 -5.32
N TRP A 699 -10.09 -11.12 -6.60
CA TRP A 699 -10.33 -9.84 -7.27
C TRP A 699 -11.82 -9.52 -7.48
N CYS A 700 -12.77 -10.36 -7.03
CA CYS A 700 -14.19 -10.00 -7.11
C CYS A 700 -14.43 -8.69 -6.35
N SER A 701 -14.86 -7.65 -7.05
CA SER A 701 -15.12 -6.33 -6.51
C SER A 701 -16.34 -5.70 -7.16
N LYS A 702 -17.27 -5.22 -6.34
CA LYS A 702 -18.39 -4.38 -6.74
C LYS A 702 -18.06 -2.95 -6.36
N GLU A 703 -18.07 -2.04 -7.32
CA GLU A 703 -17.51 -0.70 -7.15
C GLU A 703 -18.52 0.36 -7.64
N ARG A 704 -18.58 1.51 -6.95
CA ARG A 704 -19.37 2.65 -7.41
C ARG A 704 -18.67 3.31 -8.59
N PRO A 705 -19.42 3.84 -9.59
CA PRO A 705 -18.80 4.48 -10.76
C PRO A 705 -17.87 5.66 -10.38
N GLU A 706 -18.28 6.50 -9.42
CA GLU A 706 -17.48 7.62 -8.93
C GLU A 706 -16.16 7.15 -8.32
N TYR A 707 -16.22 6.10 -7.51
CA TYR A 707 -15.05 5.47 -6.91
C TYR A 707 -14.07 4.94 -7.97
N LEU A 708 -14.58 4.27 -9.02
CA LEU A 708 -13.78 3.76 -10.14
C LEU A 708 -13.09 4.89 -10.91
N VAL A 709 -13.80 5.99 -11.23
CA VAL A 709 -13.21 7.15 -11.92
C VAL A 709 -12.08 7.77 -11.11
N ASN A 710 -12.27 7.87 -9.79
CA ASN A 710 -11.22 8.40 -8.92
C ASN A 710 -10.00 7.46 -8.87
N ARG A 711 -10.22 6.15 -8.81
CA ARG A 711 -9.13 5.17 -8.79
C ARG A 711 -8.26 5.22 -10.04
N ILE A 712 -8.83 5.24 -11.23
CA ILE A 712 -8.02 5.26 -12.47
C ILE A 712 -7.15 6.51 -12.63
N ARG A 713 -7.43 7.60 -11.86
CA ARG A 713 -6.64 8.83 -11.86
C ARG A 713 -5.35 8.72 -11.04
N SER A 714 -5.34 7.92 -9.97
CA SER A 714 -4.26 7.93 -8.97
C SER A 714 -3.75 6.54 -8.55
N ASP A 715 -4.50 5.46 -8.81
CA ASP A 715 -4.14 4.10 -8.41
C ASP A 715 -3.25 3.45 -9.47
N SER A 716 -2.14 2.85 -9.05
CA SER A 716 -1.25 2.06 -9.92
C SER A 716 -1.88 0.74 -10.39
N HIS A 717 -2.96 0.30 -9.75
CA HIS A 717 -3.64 -0.94 -10.10
C HIS A 717 -4.74 -0.72 -11.14
N SER A 718 -4.82 -1.64 -12.09
CA SER A 718 -5.98 -1.72 -12.98
C SER A 718 -7.26 -2.04 -12.21
N PRO A 719 -8.47 -1.59 -12.66
CA PRO A 719 -9.73 -1.98 -12.07
C PRO A 719 -9.90 -3.51 -11.97
N ALA A 720 -10.57 -3.97 -10.91
CA ALA A 720 -10.66 -5.39 -10.54
C ALA A 720 -11.10 -6.31 -11.69
N LYS A 721 -12.08 -5.89 -12.52
CA LYS A 721 -12.49 -6.62 -13.73
C LYS A 721 -11.31 -6.90 -14.66
N TRP A 722 -10.40 -5.94 -14.82
CA TRP A 722 -9.27 -6.04 -15.75
C TRP A 722 -8.07 -6.76 -15.13
N ARG A 723 -7.95 -6.77 -13.80
CA ARG A 723 -7.04 -7.69 -13.10
C ARG A 723 -7.45 -9.15 -13.28
N ILE A 724 -8.72 -9.45 -13.58
CA ILE A 724 -9.21 -10.80 -13.93
C ILE A 724 -9.11 -11.02 -15.44
N ASN A 725 -9.90 -10.30 -16.23
CA ASN A 725 -10.07 -10.57 -17.66
C ASN A 725 -8.79 -10.26 -18.45
N GLY A 726 -8.13 -9.14 -18.18
CA GLY A 726 -6.89 -8.74 -18.86
C GLY A 726 -5.76 -9.77 -18.67
N VAL A 727 -5.68 -10.36 -17.48
CA VAL A 727 -4.65 -11.36 -17.15
C VAL A 727 -4.95 -12.71 -17.79
N VAL A 728 -6.19 -13.22 -17.70
CA VAL A 728 -6.52 -14.54 -18.29
C VAL A 728 -6.48 -14.51 -19.82
N GLN A 729 -6.70 -13.36 -20.48
CA GLN A 729 -6.50 -13.20 -21.91
C GLN A 729 -5.07 -13.56 -22.35
N ASN A 730 -4.10 -13.35 -21.48
CA ASN A 730 -2.68 -13.62 -21.74
C ASN A 730 -2.25 -15.05 -21.36
N SER A 731 -3.12 -15.86 -20.70
CA SER A 731 -2.78 -17.20 -20.22
C SER A 731 -3.20 -18.31 -21.21
N PRO A 732 -2.25 -18.97 -21.87
CA PRO A 732 -2.54 -20.20 -22.65
C PRO A 732 -3.11 -21.31 -21.78
N GLU A 733 -2.69 -21.40 -20.52
CA GLU A 733 -3.14 -22.41 -19.56
C GLU A 733 -4.62 -22.22 -19.21
N PHE A 734 -5.08 -20.97 -19.07
CA PHE A 734 -6.50 -20.62 -18.91
C PHE A 734 -7.30 -21.06 -20.15
N ALA A 735 -6.84 -20.64 -21.34
CA ALA A 735 -7.51 -20.98 -22.59
C ALA A 735 -7.63 -22.49 -22.77
N SER A 736 -6.60 -23.26 -22.40
CA SER A 736 -6.61 -24.73 -22.41
C SER A 736 -7.58 -25.30 -21.37
N ALA A 737 -7.59 -24.78 -20.13
CA ALA A 737 -8.44 -25.28 -19.05
C ALA A 737 -9.93 -25.13 -19.35
N PHE A 738 -10.33 -24.02 -19.96
CA PHE A 738 -11.72 -23.72 -20.32
C PHE A 738 -12.06 -24.05 -21.79
N GLN A 739 -11.08 -24.56 -22.57
CA GLN A 739 -11.23 -24.90 -23.98
C GLN A 739 -11.70 -23.71 -24.84
N CYS A 740 -11.20 -22.51 -24.54
CA CYS A 740 -11.53 -21.30 -25.24
C CYS A 740 -10.94 -21.30 -26.65
N LYS A 741 -11.78 -21.08 -27.66
CA LYS A 741 -11.35 -21.00 -29.05
C LYS A 741 -10.47 -19.75 -29.25
N VAL A 742 -9.43 -19.86 -30.07
CA VAL A 742 -8.64 -18.71 -30.48
C VAL A 742 -9.54 -17.68 -31.16
N GLY A 743 -9.36 -16.42 -30.83
CA GLY A 743 -10.21 -15.30 -31.26
C GLY A 743 -11.41 -15.05 -30.35
N SER A 744 -11.69 -15.89 -29.33
CA SER A 744 -12.66 -15.52 -28.29
C SER A 744 -12.09 -14.42 -27.38
N ALA A 745 -12.97 -13.69 -26.69
CA ALA A 745 -12.58 -12.53 -25.86
C ALA A 745 -11.50 -12.86 -24.82
N MET A 746 -11.57 -14.06 -24.20
CA MET A 746 -10.58 -14.51 -23.22
C MET A 746 -9.45 -15.35 -23.81
N ASN A 747 -9.37 -15.50 -25.14
CA ASN A 747 -8.27 -16.15 -25.85
C ASN A 747 -7.95 -15.43 -27.16
N PRO A 748 -7.48 -14.17 -27.12
CA PRO A 748 -7.09 -13.43 -28.31
C PRO A 748 -5.89 -14.10 -29.01
N GLU A 749 -5.72 -13.81 -30.30
CA GLU A 749 -4.57 -14.33 -31.08
C GLU A 749 -3.24 -13.83 -30.55
N LYS A 750 -3.17 -12.50 -30.24
CA LYS A 750 -1.99 -11.87 -29.66
C LYS A 750 -2.11 -11.87 -28.14
N LYS A 751 -1.09 -12.34 -27.44
CA LYS A 751 -0.99 -12.35 -25.99
C LYS A 751 0.23 -11.55 -25.55
N CYS A 752 0.09 -10.79 -24.43
CA CYS A 752 1.20 -10.08 -23.84
C CYS A 752 1.90 -10.98 -22.81
N GLU A 753 3.22 -11.04 -22.86
CA GLU A 753 4.03 -11.89 -21.98
C GLU A 753 5.40 -11.26 -21.74
N VAL A 754 5.82 -11.21 -20.48
CA VAL A 754 7.19 -10.86 -20.06
C VAL A 754 7.84 -12.08 -19.40
N TRP A 755 7.28 -12.58 -18.29
CA TRP A 755 7.85 -13.62 -17.42
C TRP A 755 7.20 -15.00 -17.54
#